data_a87ed90e90ba9c9ff907b199fef25cbe
#
_entry.id   a87ed90e90ba9c9ff907b199fef25cbe
#
_cell.length_a   1.000
_cell.length_b   1.000
_cell.length_c   1.000
_cell.angle_alpha   90.00
_cell.angle_beta   90.00
_cell.angle_gamma   90.00
#
_symmetry.space_group_name_H-M   'P 1'
#
loop_
_entity.id
_entity.type
_entity.pdbx_description
1 polymer ?
#
loop_
_entity_poly.entity_id
_entity_poly.type
_entity_poly.pdbx_seq_one_letter_code
_entity_poly.pdbx_strand_id
1 'polypeptide(L)'
;MPDDIAAYEKLGAFYLGRPYDAARGEAEPTPLLYDSRDLLTHAFCVGMTGSGKTGLLIGLLEEAAIDQIPALVIDPKGDLANLLLTFPELRPADFAPWIDPDAAARAGMAPEAFAAKEAETWRGGLARWDQNGERIARLREAAEFALYTPGSEAGLQISILSSLAAPPPEVIADGDLLRERIGTLVSSLLALLGVESDPIQGREHILLSSLFDAAWREGKGLDLAGLIQQIQKPPVERVGVMDLESFYPAKERFALAMAFNNLLGSPGFAAWLRGEPLDVDRLLYTAAGKPRVAIFSIAHLADRERMSFVSLLLNQILGWMRSRPGTSSLRAILCMDEVFGYMPPVAEPPSKKPLLTLLKQARAYGLGLVLATQNPVDLDYKGLANVGTWFLGRLQTERDKQRLMDGLEGAAAGGKFDRGRMEQLLAGLGNRVFLLHNVHDDEPVLFQTRWALSYLRGPLTRPEIKRLMDPVKQAPPAAPIAVQEATGVGASAAPAAVSRPGQAGAAAPVLPPDVPQAFLPVRTRPEGILYEPYLFATATVHYVDAKSGIDHSEELSLLAPLTDEGADWYAAEAAEVTKDDLEREPVSGARFGPLPAAAVKARSYDAWQKALAECLYRTRRCELFRSPTVGEVSRPGEPERDFRIRLAEAAREKRDEQVEALRKKYGAKSTQLQERIRRAQQERERQAGQVQQQTLSTVIHAGGAVLGMFFGRRRTLTSAGAAMRGAGRAFQEKQDVTRAEETLATLEKQLADLNAELEAEVDNLEERFDPEAADLEILGLKPRKTDVEVRFLTLAWAPTREGEGAAWK
;
A
#
# COMPACT_ATOMS: atom_id res chain seq x y z
N MET A 1 24.94 21.17 -18.25
CA MET A 1 24.70 19.84 -17.74
C MET A 1 23.61 19.80 -16.67
N PRO A 2 22.43 20.39 -16.87
CA PRO A 2 21.25 20.09 -16.10
C PRO A 2 20.21 19.28 -16.88
N ASP A 3 20.38 19.08 -18.18
CA ASP A 3 19.31 18.54 -19.05
C ASP A 3 19.20 17.00 -19.06
N ASP A 4 20.21 16.27 -18.55
CA ASP A 4 20.19 14.80 -18.57
C ASP A 4 19.45 14.16 -17.40
N ILE A 5 19.29 14.86 -16.28
CA ILE A 5 18.59 14.35 -15.10
C ILE A 5 17.07 14.26 -15.36
N ALA A 6 16.51 15.23 -16.06
CA ALA A 6 15.08 15.23 -16.43
C ALA A 6 14.68 14.04 -17.33
N ALA A 7 15.63 13.43 -18.04
CA ALA A 7 15.34 12.36 -18.99
C ALA A 7 14.88 11.06 -18.32
N TYR A 8 15.28 10.77 -17.09
CA TYR A 8 14.88 9.55 -16.36
C TYR A 8 13.99 9.80 -15.13
N GLU A 9 13.78 11.06 -14.74
CA GLU A 9 12.84 11.44 -13.67
C GLU A 9 11.41 11.55 -14.20
N LYS A 10 10.93 10.52 -14.91
CA LYS A 10 9.58 10.45 -15.45
C LYS A 10 8.73 9.51 -14.63
N LEU A 11 7.62 9.98 -14.13
CA LEU A 11 6.69 9.21 -13.34
C LEU A 11 6.20 7.96 -14.11
N GLY A 12 6.29 6.79 -13.48
CA GLY A 12 5.97 5.51 -14.12
C GLY A 12 7.10 4.92 -14.98
N ALA A 13 8.26 5.58 -15.09
CA ALA A 13 9.41 5.08 -15.83
C ALA A 13 10.58 4.81 -14.88
N PHE A 14 10.80 3.58 -14.52
CA PHE A 14 11.87 3.16 -13.60
C PHE A 14 13.22 3.15 -14.28
N TYR A 15 14.15 3.95 -13.82
CA TYR A 15 15.54 3.94 -14.27
C TYR A 15 16.29 2.74 -13.67
N LEU A 16 16.36 1.63 -14.40
CA LEU A 16 16.99 0.41 -13.92
C LEU A 16 18.50 0.31 -14.23
N GLY A 17 18.98 1.03 -15.24
CA GLY A 17 20.37 0.97 -15.67
C GLY A 17 20.57 1.47 -17.08
N ARG A 18 21.52 0.88 -17.80
CA ARG A 18 21.82 1.23 -19.19
C ARG A 18 21.96 -0.02 -20.04
N PRO A 19 21.55 -0.02 -21.32
CA PRO A 19 21.84 -1.11 -22.24
C PRO A 19 23.32 -1.47 -22.22
N TYR A 20 23.63 -2.76 -22.40
CA TYR A 20 24.99 -3.28 -22.31
C TYR A 20 25.38 -3.91 -23.62
N ASP A 21 26.46 -3.40 -24.21
CA ASP A 21 27.08 -3.98 -25.41
C ASP A 21 28.02 -5.13 -24.98
N ALA A 22 27.60 -6.37 -25.18
CA ALA A 22 28.39 -7.55 -24.83
C ALA A 22 29.67 -7.68 -25.65
N ALA A 23 29.74 -7.13 -26.88
CA ALA A 23 30.91 -7.19 -27.72
C ALA A 23 32.00 -6.19 -27.27
N ARG A 24 31.60 -5.04 -26.73
CA ARG A 24 32.50 -4.01 -26.19
C ARG A 24 32.78 -4.19 -24.69
N GLY A 25 31.92 -4.91 -23.99
CA GLY A 25 32.03 -5.08 -22.55
C GLY A 25 31.68 -3.82 -21.75
N GLU A 26 30.90 -2.90 -22.32
CA GLU A 26 30.60 -1.58 -21.75
C GLU A 26 29.09 -1.27 -21.79
N ALA A 27 28.65 -0.46 -20.83
CA ALA A 27 27.29 0.07 -20.83
C ALA A 27 27.18 1.26 -21.80
N GLU A 28 26.06 1.33 -22.52
CA GLU A 28 25.75 2.47 -23.37
C GLU A 28 25.40 3.73 -22.51
N PRO A 29 25.57 4.94 -23.07
CA PRO A 29 25.25 6.17 -22.30
C PRO A 29 23.74 6.37 -22.09
N THR A 30 22.88 5.79 -22.92
CA THR A 30 21.43 5.97 -22.86
C THR A 30 20.80 5.24 -21.66
N PRO A 31 19.93 5.86 -20.87
CA PRO A 31 19.26 5.19 -19.76
C PRO A 31 18.30 4.10 -20.25
N LEU A 32 18.23 2.99 -19.50
CA LEU A 32 17.23 1.97 -19.64
C LEU A 32 16.07 2.30 -18.71
N LEU A 33 14.95 2.71 -19.29
CA LEU A 33 13.72 3.01 -18.58
C LEU A 33 12.74 1.85 -18.72
N TYR A 34 12.19 1.40 -17.61
CA TYR A 34 11.22 0.31 -17.52
C TYR A 34 9.85 0.87 -17.13
N ASP A 35 8.81 0.57 -17.91
CA ASP A 35 7.45 1.04 -17.58
C ASP A 35 6.94 0.31 -16.31
N SER A 36 6.64 1.05 -15.26
CA SER A 36 6.18 0.50 -14.00
C SER A 36 4.91 -0.36 -14.13
N ARG A 37 4.06 -0.08 -15.13
CA ARG A 37 2.84 -0.84 -15.41
C ARG A 37 3.11 -2.27 -15.87
N ASP A 38 4.28 -2.53 -16.43
CA ASP A 38 4.68 -3.88 -16.83
C ASP A 38 4.81 -4.81 -15.62
N LEU A 39 5.03 -4.26 -14.40
CA LEU A 39 4.99 -5.02 -13.16
C LEU A 39 3.60 -5.60 -12.83
N LEU A 40 2.53 -5.11 -13.45
CA LEU A 40 1.21 -5.75 -13.32
C LEU A 40 1.19 -7.17 -13.88
N THR A 41 2.05 -7.47 -14.85
CA THR A 41 2.26 -8.83 -15.34
C THR A 41 3.33 -9.59 -14.56
N HIS A 42 3.71 -9.04 -13.40
CA HIS A 42 4.69 -9.60 -12.47
C HIS A 42 6.11 -9.71 -13.03
N ALA A 43 7.09 -9.70 -12.15
CA ALA A 43 8.49 -9.83 -12.49
C ALA A 43 9.17 -11.00 -11.75
N PHE A 44 10.08 -11.66 -12.43
CA PHE A 44 10.90 -12.71 -11.87
C PHE A 44 12.38 -12.42 -12.08
N CYS A 45 13.15 -12.39 -10.99
CA CYS A 45 14.58 -12.11 -11.00
C CYS A 45 15.38 -13.36 -10.63
N VAL A 46 16.22 -13.82 -11.53
CA VAL A 46 17.07 -15.00 -11.32
C VAL A 46 18.52 -14.67 -11.47
N GLY A 47 19.37 -15.24 -10.64
CA GLY A 47 20.82 -15.14 -10.78
C GLY A 47 21.55 -15.69 -9.56
N MET A 48 22.74 -16.20 -9.75
CA MET A 48 23.58 -16.71 -8.66
C MET A 48 24.01 -15.61 -7.67
N THR A 49 24.59 -16.02 -6.55
CA THR A 49 25.22 -15.10 -5.59
C THR A 49 26.29 -14.25 -6.29
N GLY A 50 26.28 -12.93 -6.05
CA GLY A 50 27.21 -11.99 -6.68
C GLY A 50 26.82 -11.57 -8.10
N SER A 51 25.70 -12.04 -8.66
CA SER A 51 25.20 -11.55 -9.97
C SER A 51 24.69 -10.11 -9.95
N GLY A 52 24.38 -9.56 -8.76
CA GLY A 52 23.82 -8.22 -8.59
C GLY A 52 22.32 -8.16 -8.35
N LYS A 53 21.65 -9.31 -8.11
CA LYS A 53 20.19 -9.38 -7.86
C LYS A 53 19.69 -8.39 -6.79
N THR A 54 20.32 -8.41 -5.61
CA THR A 54 19.93 -7.52 -4.50
C THR A 54 20.01 -6.05 -4.93
N GLY A 55 21.05 -5.66 -5.69
CA GLY A 55 21.17 -4.31 -6.21
C GLY A 55 20.08 -3.94 -7.23
N LEU A 56 19.65 -4.90 -8.08
CA LEU A 56 18.55 -4.69 -9.01
C LEU A 56 17.21 -4.56 -8.26
N LEU A 57 16.95 -5.43 -7.28
CA LEU A 57 15.71 -5.35 -6.46
C LEU A 57 15.64 -4.04 -5.68
N ILE A 58 16.77 -3.62 -5.06
CA ILE A 58 16.86 -2.34 -4.37
C ILE A 58 16.61 -1.20 -5.36
N GLY A 59 17.25 -1.19 -6.51
CA GLY A 59 17.04 -0.17 -7.53
C GLY A 59 15.59 -0.08 -8.01
N LEU A 60 14.91 -1.22 -8.20
CA LEU A 60 13.50 -1.26 -8.57
C LEU A 60 12.59 -0.71 -7.45
N LEU A 61 12.88 -1.05 -6.18
CA LEU A 61 12.12 -0.55 -5.02
C LEU A 61 12.39 0.94 -4.75
N GLU A 62 13.62 1.42 -5.04
CA GLU A 62 13.94 2.86 -4.99
C GLU A 62 13.13 3.65 -6.02
N GLU A 63 13.04 3.16 -7.27
CA GLU A 63 12.23 3.80 -8.30
C GLU A 63 10.74 3.81 -7.93
N ALA A 64 10.22 2.66 -7.44
CA ALA A 64 8.84 2.58 -6.97
C ALA A 64 8.56 3.58 -5.84
N ALA A 65 9.49 3.71 -4.89
CA ALA A 65 9.37 4.66 -3.78
C ALA A 65 9.42 6.12 -4.26
N ILE A 66 10.30 6.48 -5.21
CA ILE A 66 10.36 7.80 -5.82
C ILE A 66 9.02 8.14 -6.52
N ASP A 67 8.42 7.15 -7.18
CA ASP A 67 7.12 7.27 -7.85
C ASP A 67 5.93 7.12 -6.89
N GLN A 68 6.19 7.16 -5.59
CA GLN A 68 5.17 7.05 -4.55
C GLN A 68 4.32 5.77 -4.62
N ILE A 69 4.91 4.69 -5.13
CA ILE A 69 4.28 3.37 -5.17
C ILE A 69 4.71 2.60 -3.91
N PRO A 70 3.79 2.27 -3.01
CA PRO A 70 4.12 1.54 -1.78
C PRO A 70 4.51 0.09 -2.06
N ALA A 71 5.31 -0.49 -1.16
CA ALA A 71 5.77 -1.86 -1.32
C ALA A 71 5.76 -2.65 -0.01
N LEU A 72 5.41 -3.93 -0.11
CA LEU A 72 5.63 -4.95 0.92
C LEU A 72 6.82 -5.81 0.49
N VAL A 73 7.83 -5.89 1.32
CA VAL A 73 9.10 -6.55 1.00
C VAL A 73 9.37 -7.68 1.97
N ILE A 74 9.39 -8.92 1.50
CA ILE A 74 9.74 -10.09 2.29
C ILE A 74 11.22 -10.38 2.08
N ASP A 75 12.00 -10.27 3.15
CA ASP A 75 13.46 -10.37 3.15
C ASP A 75 13.96 -11.50 4.05
N PRO A 76 14.08 -12.74 3.54
CA PRO A 76 14.57 -13.88 4.30
C PRO A 76 16.07 -13.84 4.61
N LYS A 77 16.84 -12.97 3.94
CA LYS A 77 18.30 -12.86 4.08
C LYS A 77 18.75 -11.66 4.89
N GLY A 78 17.96 -10.61 4.94
CA GLY A 78 18.26 -9.35 5.61
C GLY A 78 19.02 -8.34 4.75
N ASP A 79 19.19 -8.59 3.46
CA ASP A 79 19.92 -7.73 2.53
C ASP A 79 19.13 -6.50 2.09
N LEU A 80 17.79 -6.61 1.96
CA LEU A 80 16.93 -5.51 1.51
C LEU A 80 16.72 -4.43 2.60
N ALA A 81 17.10 -4.72 3.85
CA ALA A 81 17.17 -3.72 4.91
C ALA A 81 18.12 -2.55 4.58
N ASN A 82 19.04 -2.73 3.62
CA ASN A 82 19.92 -1.66 3.13
C ASN A 82 19.17 -0.49 2.48
N LEU A 83 17.90 -0.66 2.08
CA LEU A 83 17.03 0.44 1.62
C LEU A 83 16.91 1.58 2.64
N LEU A 84 17.16 1.33 3.92
CA LEU A 84 17.17 2.36 4.96
C LEU A 84 18.49 3.13 5.03
N LEU A 85 19.59 2.65 4.41
CA LEU A 85 20.90 3.27 4.45
C LEU A 85 21.06 4.30 3.32
N THR A 86 20.33 5.40 3.41
CA THR A 86 20.31 6.49 2.43
C THR A 86 20.98 7.73 2.99
N PHE A 87 22.01 8.25 2.29
CA PHE A 87 22.87 9.35 2.78
C PHE A 87 22.92 10.48 1.74
N PRO A 88 21.99 11.45 1.74
CA PRO A 88 21.92 12.51 0.74
C PRO A 88 23.20 13.33 0.61
N GLU A 89 23.90 13.59 1.71
CA GLU A 89 25.11 14.39 1.69
C GLU A 89 26.40 13.60 1.42
N LEU A 90 26.31 12.25 1.44
CA LEU A 90 27.41 11.34 1.15
C LEU A 90 28.69 11.68 1.97
N ARG A 91 28.53 12.09 3.24
CA ARG A 91 29.66 12.41 4.13
C ARG A 91 30.28 11.14 4.71
N PRO A 92 31.58 11.09 4.98
CA PRO A 92 32.20 9.95 5.67
C PRO A 92 31.54 9.60 7.00
N ALA A 93 31.05 10.62 7.74
CA ALA A 93 30.36 10.43 9.02
C ALA A 93 29.03 9.65 8.88
N ASP A 94 28.37 9.74 7.72
CA ASP A 94 27.12 9.04 7.45
C ASP A 94 27.37 7.53 7.26
N PHE A 95 28.52 7.14 6.72
CA PHE A 95 28.94 5.76 6.50
C PHE A 95 29.60 5.13 7.73
N ALA A 96 30.30 5.91 8.54
CA ALA A 96 31.10 5.43 9.67
C ALA A 96 30.36 4.46 10.62
N PRO A 97 29.07 4.68 10.99
CA PRO A 97 28.31 3.78 11.85
C PRO A 97 28.05 2.38 11.26
N TRP A 98 28.20 2.22 9.94
CA TRP A 98 27.87 1.01 9.17
C TRP A 98 29.10 0.26 8.67
N ILE A 99 30.30 0.75 8.96
CA ILE A 99 31.54 0.11 8.56
C ILE A 99 31.74 -1.17 9.39
N ASP A 100 32.04 -2.25 8.71
CA ASP A 100 32.51 -3.48 9.32
C ASP A 100 34.00 -3.30 9.75
N PRO A 101 34.30 -3.33 11.08
CA PRO A 101 35.67 -3.17 11.55
C PRO A 101 36.63 -4.21 10.96
N ASP A 102 36.17 -5.44 10.75
CA ASP A 102 37.00 -6.50 10.19
C ASP A 102 37.26 -6.27 8.69
N ALA A 103 36.34 -5.68 7.94
CA ALA A 103 36.57 -5.27 6.56
C ALA A 103 37.61 -4.12 6.48
N ALA A 104 37.52 -3.14 7.36
CA ALA A 104 38.51 -2.07 7.45
C ALA A 104 39.90 -2.62 7.80
N ALA A 105 40.00 -3.53 8.80
CA ALA A 105 41.23 -4.18 9.19
C ALA A 105 41.83 -5.02 8.05
N ARG A 106 41.02 -5.80 7.29
CA ARG A 106 41.47 -6.54 6.11
C ARG A 106 42.01 -5.61 5.02
N ALA A 107 41.43 -4.41 4.90
CA ALA A 107 41.90 -3.39 3.96
C ALA A 107 43.16 -2.63 4.48
N GLY A 108 43.64 -2.91 5.69
CA GLY A 108 44.77 -2.21 6.32
C GLY A 108 44.47 -0.75 6.66
N MET A 109 43.21 -0.39 6.90
CA MET A 109 42.75 0.98 7.11
C MET A 109 42.12 1.14 8.50
N ALA A 110 42.23 2.34 9.07
CA ALA A 110 41.42 2.73 10.21
C ALA A 110 39.96 2.87 9.80
N PRO A 111 38.95 2.56 10.67
CA PRO A 111 37.54 2.64 10.33
C PRO A 111 37.11 3.99 9.73
N GLU A 112 37.62 5.10 10.22
CA GLU A 112 37.35 6.45 9.75
C GLU A 112 37.88 6.66 8.30
N ALA A 113 39.07 6.16 8.00
CA ALA A 113 39.67 6.23 6.68
C ALA A 113 38.91 5.32 5.68
N PHE A 114 38.45 4.16 6.18
CA PHE A 114 37.61 3.25 5.37
C PHE A 114 36.25 3.87 5.09
N ALA A 115 35.61 4.52 6.08
CA ALA A 115 34.36 5.26 5.87
C ALA A 115 34.49 6.38 4.83
N ALA A 116 35.61 7.11 4.85
CA ALA A 116 35.89 8.14 3.84
C ALA A 116 36.05 7.53 2.43
N LYS A 117 36.72 6.39 2.32
CA LYS A 117 36.85 5.65 1.05
C LYS A 117 35.50 5.16 0.53
N GLU A 118 34.66 4.59 1.40
CA GLU A 118 33.30 4.13 1.02
C GLU A 118 32.43 5.30 0.56
N ALA A 119 32.44 6.43 1.25
CA ALA A 119 31.71 7.63 0.85
C ALA A 119 32.14 8.13 -0.54
N GLU A 120 33.44 8.13 -0.82
CA GLU A 120 33.96 8.53 -2.15
C GLU A 120 33.61 7.50 -3.23
N THR A 121 33.70 6.21 -2.89
CA THR A 121 33.30 5.12 -3.81
C THR A 121 31.82 5.24 -4.18
N TRP A 122 30.95 5.55 -3.18
CA TRP A 122 29.51 5.71 -3.41
C TRP A 122 29.21 6.94 -4.24
N ARG A 123 29.82 8.08 -3.91
CA ARG A 123 29.70 9.33 -4.70
C ARG A 123 30.11 9.14 -6.14
N GLY A 124 31.29 8.55 -6.37
CA GLY A 124 31.80 8.27 -7.71
C GLY A 124 30.98 7.20 -8.45
N GLY A 125 30.40 6.24 -7.70
CA GLY A 125 29.47 5.25 -8.23
C GLY A 125 28.21 5.89 -8.77
N LEU A 126 27.56 6.73 -7.97
CA LEU A 126 26.34 7.45 -8.35
C LEU A 126 26.59 8.39 -9.54
N ALA A 127 27.66 9.18 -9.50
CA ALA A 127 27.99 10.14 -10.57
C ALA A 127 28.16 9.49 -11.94
N ARG A 128 28.71 8.26 -11.99
CA ARG A 128 28.84 7.49 -13.25
C ARG A 128 27.48 7.09 -13.87
N TRP A 129 26.41 7.13 -13.10
CA TRP A 129 25.05 6.77 -13.49
C TRP A 129 24.11 7.99 -13.49
N ASP A 130 24.70 9.20 -13.58
CA ASP A 130 23.99 10.48 -13.58
C ASP A 130 23.08 10.67 -12.35
N GLN A 131 23.51 10.12 -11.20
CA GLN A 131 22.79 10.22 -9.93
C GLN A 131 23.62 11.02 -8.90
N ASN A 132 22.92 11.64 -7.96
CA ASN A 132 23.55 12.49 -6.95
C ASN A 132 22.81 12.38 -5.60
N GLY A 133 23.23 13.19 -4.63
CA GLY A 133 22.63 13.25 -3.29
C GLY A 133 21.20 13.83 -3.28
N GLU A 134 20.85 14.68 -4.23
CA GLU A 134 19.51 15.24 -4.36
C GLU A 134 18.48 14.15 -4.65
N ARG A 135 18.85 13.19 -5.51
CA ARG A 135 17.98 12.04 -5.79
C ARG A 135 17.79 11.14 -4.57
N ILE A 136 18.83 11.01 -3.73
CA ILE A 136 18.70 10.31 -2.44
C ILE A 136 17.75 11.07 -1.51
N ALA A 137 17.80 12.40 -1.47
CA ALA A 137 16.87 13.22 -0.69
C ALA A 137 15.43 13.02 -1.17
N ARG A 138 15.20 13.08 -2.49
CA ARG A 138 13.89 12.81 -3.09
C ARG A 138 13.35 11.43 -2.71
N LEU A 139 14.17 10.37 -2.77
CA LEU A 139 13.78 9.04 -2.32
C LEU A 139 13.27 9.02 -0.86
N ARG A 140 13.95 9.74 0.04
CA ARG A 140 13.56 9.81 1.46
C ARG A 140 12.28 10.63 1.68
N GLU A 141 12.07 11.63 0.86
CA GLU A 141 10.88 12.48 0.91
C GLU A 141 9.65 11.75 0.35
N ALA A 142 9.81 11.00 -0.74
CA ALA A 142 8.70 10.36 -1.45
C ALA A 142 8.03 9.23 -0.68
N ALA A 143 8.77 8.44 0.11
CA ALA A 143 8.23 7.31 0.84
C ALA A 143 8.83 7.16 2.24
N GLU A 144 8.11 6.47 3.14
CA GLU A 144 8.63 6.02 4.43
C GLU A 144 9.18 4.59 4.33
N PHE A 145 10.38 4.37 4.87
CA PHE A 145 10.97 3.03 4.93
C PHE A 145 10.85 2.47 6.34
N ALA A 146 10.12 1.37 6.50
CA ALA A 146 9.85 0.73 7.79
C ALA A 146 10.43 -0.70 7.82
N LEU A 147 11.28 -0.99 8.80
CA LEU A 147 11.89 -2.31 8.97
C LEU A 147 11.23 -3.07 10.11
N TYR A 148 10.45 -4.07 9.76
CA TYR A 148 9.79 -4.98 10.68
C TYR A 148 10.65 -6.23 10.93
N THR A 149 10.73 -6.64 12.20
CA THR A 149 11.34 -7.90 12.61
C THR A 149 10.33 -8.75 13.39
N PRO A 150 9.48 -9.53 12.71
CA PRO A 150 8.46 -10.34 13.35
C PRO A 150 9.07 -11.25 14.44
N GLY A 151 8.41 -11.35 15.60
CA GLY A 151 8.94 -12.13 16.72
C GLY A 151 10.21 -11.58 17.41
N SER A 152 10.65 -10.37 17.04
CA SER A 152 11.86 -9.74 17.62
C SER A 152 11.64 -8.26 17.93
N GLU A 153 12.33 -7.75 18.95
CA GLU A 153 12.31 -6.33 19.34
C GLU A 153 13.40 -5.49 18.64
N ALA A 154 14.17 -6.07 17.72
CA ALA A 154 15.24 -5.36 17.05
C ALA A 154 14.71 -4.24 16.14
N GLY A 155 13.82 -4.57 15.21
CA GLY A 155 13.11 -3.63 14.34
C GLY A 155 11.75 -3.25 14.92
N LEU A 156 10.86 -2.74 14.06
CA LEU A 156 9.47 -2.55 14.39
C LEU A 156 8.81 -3.91 14.65
N GLN A 157 7.98 -3.97 15.68
CA GLN A 157 7.24 -5.17 16.00
C GLN A 157 5.94 -5.22 15.20
N ILE A 158 5.51 -6.41 14.81
CA ILE A 158 4.24 -6.64 14.15
C ILE A 158 3.41 -7.64 14.94
N SER A 159 2.16 -7.29 15.19
CA SER A 159 1.21 -8.14 15.92
C SER A 159 0.38 -8.96 14.95
N ILE A 160 0.38 -10.27 15.16
CA ILE A 160 -0.52 -11.18 14.44
C ILE A 160 -1.94 -11.20 15.01
N LEU A 161 -2.18 -10.57 16.17
CA LEU A 161 -3.49 -10.56 16.84
C LEU A 161 -4.58 -9.85 16.03
N SER A 162 -4.21 -8.85 15.25
CA SER A 162 -5.18 -8.14 14.39
C SER A 162 -5.83 -9.05 13.34
N SER A 163 -5.17 -10.15 13.00
CA SER A 163 -5.74 -11.14 12.09
C SER A 163 -6.92 -11.92 12.72
N LEU A 164 -7.08 -11.86 14.04
CA LEU A 164 -8.16 -12.46 14.80
C LEU A 164 -9.38 -11.53 14.96
N ALA A 165 -9.25 -10.27 14.63
CA ALA A 165 -10.35 -9.31 14.64
C ALA A 165 -11.38 -9.65 13.55
N ALA A 166 -12.64 -9.29 13.80
CA ALA A 166 -13.68 -9.44 12.78
C ALA A 166 -13.33 -8.61 11.54
N PRO A 167 -13.47 -9.19 10.34
CA PRO A 167 -13.25 -8.44 9.11
C PRO A 167 -14.35 -7.39 8.89
N PRO A 168 -14.16 -6.45 7.94
CA PRO A 168 -15.18 -5.47 7.60
C PRO A 168 -16.51 -6.10 7.19
N PRO A 169 -17.64 -5.40 7.38
CA PRO A 169 -18.98 -5.94 7.09
C PRO A 169 -19.15 -6.47 5.66
N GLU A 170 -18.49 -5.86 4.68
CA GLU A 170 -18.53 -6.27 3.28
C GLU A 170 -17.95 -7.68 3.08
N VAL A 171 -16.88 -8.01 3.81
CA VAL A 171 -16.24 -9.34 3.79
C VAL A 171 -17.11 -10.36 4.52
N ILE A 172 -17.78 -9.94 5.60
CA ILE A 172 -18.71 -10.81 6.35
C ILE A 172 -19.93 -11.15 5.50
N ALA A 173 -20.41 -10.19 4.71
CA ALA A 173 -21.55 -10.38 3.81
C ALA A 173 -21.25 -11.34 2.64
N ASP A 174 -19.99 -11.40 2.21
CA ASP A 174 -19.55 -12.33 1.17
C ASP A 174 -19.10 -13.67 1.80
N GLY A 175 -19.98 -14.67 1.73
CA GLY A 175 -19.74 -15.98 2.36
C GLY A 175 -18.54 -16.74 1.78
N ASP A 176 -18.10 -16.46 0.54
CA ASP A 176 -16.92 -17.10 -0.06
C ASP A 176 -15.63 -16.46 0.45
N LEU A 177 -15.58 -15.13 0.49
CA LEU A 177 -14.47 -14.37 1.06
C LEU A 177 -14.27 -14.66 2.56
N LEU A 178 -15.37 -14.71 3.30
CA LEU A 178 -15.35 -15.02 4.73
C LEU A 178 -14.75 -16.41 4.98
N ARG A 179 -15.23 -17.45 4.27
CA ARG A 179 -14.72 -18.80 4.39
C ARG A 179 -13.24 -18.94 4.04
N GLU A 180 -12.81 -18.27 2.96
CA GLU A 180 -11.41 -18.28 2.56
C GLU A 180 -10.53 -17.63 3.62
N ARG A 181 -10.95 -16.48 4.17
CA ARG A 181 -10.21 -15.78 5.22
C ARG A 181 -10.12 -16.61 6.51
N ILE A 182 -11.22 -17.23 6.93
CA ILE A 182 -11.23 -18.13 8.10
C ILE A 182 -10.30 -19.32 7.86
N GLY A 183 -10.46 -20.02 6.75
CA GLY A 183 -9.65 -21.21 6.44
C GLY A 183 -8.15 -20.93 6.44
N THR A 184 -7.77 -19.77 5.91
CA THR A 184 -6.40 -19.28 5.86
C THR A 184 -5.85 -18.93 7.24
N LEU A 185 -6.61 -18.18 8.04
CA LEU A 185 -6.24 -17.82 9.40
C LEU A 185 -6.02 -19.08 10.24
N VAL A 186 -6.98 -20.01 10.21
CA VAL A 186 -6.93 -21.26 10.98
C VAL A 186 -5.73 -22.11 10.56
N SER A 187 -5.49 -22.27 9.24
CA SER A 187 -4.31 -22.99 8.75
C SER A 187 -3.00 -22.35 9.24
N SER A 188 -2.91 -21.01 9.25
CA SER A 188 -1.73 -20.29 9.74
C SER A 188 -1.53 -20.47 11.24
N LEU A 189 -2.61 -20.44 12.04
CA LEU A 189 -2.55 -20.66 13.48
C LEU A 189 -2.13 -22.10 13.82
N LEU A 190 -2.70 -23.09 13.15
CA LEU A 190 -2.32 -24.52 13.33
C LEU A 190 -0.88 -24.76 12.90
N ALA A 191 -0.42 -24.17 11.80
CA ALA A 191 0.97 -24.26 11.38
C ALA A 191 1.94 -23.64 12.41
N LEU A 192 1.57 -22.53 13.05
CA LEU A 192 2.35 -21.91 14.12
C LEU A 192 2.49 -22.87 15.33
N LEU A 193 1.41 -23.60 15.68
CA LEU A 193 1.44 -24.63 16.73
C LEU A 193 2.18 -25.90 16.31
N GLY A 194 2.50 -26.04 15.03
CA GLY A 194 3.06 -27.29 14.48
C GLY A 194 2.07 -28.44 14.37
N VAL A 195 0.78 -28.10 14.32
CA VAL A 195 -0.32 -29.06 14.11
C VAL A 195 -0.60 -29.15 12.63
N GLU A 196 -0.33 -30.33 12.06
CA GLU A 196 -0.74 -30.63 10.68
C GLU A 196 -2.22 -31.08 10.71
N SER A 197 -3.08 -30.29 10.10
CA SER A 197 -4.50 -30.56 10.03
C SER A 197 -5.04 -30.25 8.64
N ASP A 198 -5.71 -31.20 8.04
CA ASP A 198 -6.36 -31.03 6.73
C ASP A 198 -7.50 -30.01 6.83
N PRO A 199 -7.58 -29.01 5.94
CA PRO A 199 -8.62 -27.97 5.99
C PRO A 199 -10.06 -28.50 5.86
N ILE A 200 -10.26 -29.69 5.28
CA ILE A 200 -11.58 -30.26 5.02
C ILE A 200 -11.92 -31.35 6.04
N GLN A 201 -10.94 -32.14 6.48
CA GLN A 201 -11.15 -33.33 7.30
C GLN A 201 -10.59 -33.18 8.72
N GLY A 202 -9.68 -32.24 8.95
CA GLY A 202 -9.02 -32.06 10.25
C GLY A 202 -10.00 -31.49 11.30
N ARG A 203 -10.15 -32.18 12.42
CA ARG A 203 -11.07 -31.80 13.50
C ARG A 203 -10.68 -30.44 14.12
N GLU A 204 -9.38 -30.20 14.29
CA GLU A 204 -8.83 -28.93 14.78
C GLU A 204 -9.22 -27.79 13.84
N HIS A 205 -9.03 -27.99 12.55
CA HIS A 205 -9.34 -26.97 11.55
C HIS A 205 -10.83 -26.67 11.48
N ILE A 206 -11.68 -27.72 11.48
CA ILE A 206 -13.13 -27.57 11.43
C ILE A 206 -13.66 -26.86 12.68
N LEU A 207 -13.18 -27.23 13.90
CA LEU A 207 -13.59 -26.58 15.13
C LEU A 207 -13.22 -25.10 15.11
N LEU A 208 -11.94 -24.77 14.88
CA LEU A 208 -11.49 -23.37 14.86
C LEU A 208 -12.22 -22.54 13.81
N SER A 209 -12.43 -23.11 12.61
CA SER A 209 -13.19 -22.43 11.55
C SER A 209 -14.63 -22.11 11.99
N SER A 210 -15.28 -23.04 12.69
CA SER A 210 -16.62 -22.85 13.21
C SER A 210 -16.68 -21.76 14.29
N LEU A 211 -15.64 -21.65 15.13
CA LEU A 211 -15.55 -20.62 16.17
C LEU A 211 -15.37 -19.24 15.55
N PHE A 212 -14.49 -19.09 14.55
CA PHE A 212 -14.31 -17.82 13.86
C PHE A 212 -15.53 -17.44 13.03
N ASP A 213 -16.17 -18.37 12.33
CA ASP A 213 -17.37 -18.09 11.54
C ASP A 213 -18.51 -17.57 12.45
N ALA A 214 -18.72 -18.22 13.58
CA ALA A 214 -19.72 -17.78 14.55
C ALA A 214 -19.43 -16.38 15.11
N ALA A 215 -18.19 -16.14 15.58
CA ALA A 215 -17.81 -14.86 16.18
C ALA A 215 -17.83 -13.72 15.17
N TRP A 216 -17.28 -13.92 13.98
CA TRP A 216 -17.18 -12.88 12.95
C TRP A 216 -18.52 -12.51 12.32
N ARG A 217 -19.45 -13.48 12.18
CA ARG A 217 -20.82 -13.16 11.75
C ARG A 217 -21.58 -12.30 12.75
N GLU A 218 -21.19 -12.35 14.03
CA GLU A 218 -21.71 -11.45 15.08
C GLU A 218 -20.94 -10.11 15.14
N GLY A 219 -19.97 -9.88 14.24
CA GLY A 219 -19.10 -8.71 14.25
C GLY A 219 -18.10 -8.69 15.41
N LYS A 220 -17.93 -9.83 16.11
CA LYS A 220 -17.03 -9.94 17.26
C LYS A 220 -15.67 -10.51 16.83
N GLY A 221 -14.58 -9.78 17.16
CA GLY A 221 -13.23 -10.35 17.09
C GLY A 221 -13.00 -11.36 18.23
N LEU A 222 -12.07 -12.28 18.00
CA LEU A 222 -11.56 -13.17 19.03
C LEU A 222 -10.15 -12.73 19.42
N ASP A 223 -9.82 -12.72 20.69
CA ASP A 223 -8.44 -12.72 21.14
C ASP A 223 -7.97 -14.15 21.43
N LEU A 224 -6.68 -14.36 21.65
CA LEU A 224 -6.17 -15.71 21.93
C LEU A 224 -6.72 -16.29 23.24
N ALA A 225 -6.97 -15.46 24.25
CA ALA A 225 -7.53 -15.93 25.50
C ALA A 225 -8.98 -16.40 25.32
N GLY A 226 -9.79 -15.61 24.63
CA GLY A 226 -11.15 -15.97 24.24
C GLY A 226 -11.18 -17.22 23.35
N LEU A 227 -10.27 -17.33 22.41
CA LEU A 227 -10.13 -18.53 21.56
C LEU A 227 -9.85 -19.78 22.40
N ILE A 228 -8.90 -19.73 23.35
CA ILE A 228 -8.58 -20.83 24.26
C ILE A 228 -9.82 -21.23 25.09
N GLN A 229 -10.57 -20.25 25.59
CA GLN A 229 -11.80 -20.52 26.32
C GLN A 229 -12.87 -21.17 25.43
N GLN A 230 -13.04 -20.66 24.21
CA GLN A 230 -14.01 -21.24 23.27
C GLN A 230 -13.59 -22.62 22.74
N ILE A 231 -12.31 -22.92 22.64
CA ILE A 231 -11.84 -24.29 22.34
C ILE A 231 -12.24 -25.25 23.45
N GLN A 232 -12.12 -24.84 24.73
CA GLN A 232 -12.50 -25.67 25.86
C GLN A 232 -14.02 -25.82 26.00
N LYS A 233 -14.75 -24.69 25.86
CA LYS A 233 -16.20 -24.61 25.93
C LYS A 233 -16.74 -23.93 24.67
N PRO A 234 -16.85 -24.64 23.55
CA PRO A 234 -17.35 -24.08 22.31
C PRO A 234 -18.81 -23.61 22.45
N PRO A 235 -19.18 -22.47 21.83
CA PRO A 235 -20.57 -21.99 21.82
C PRO A 235 -21.48 -22.84 20.91
N VAL A 236 -20.91 -23.85 20.22
CA VAL A 236 -21.61 -24.73 19.31
C VAL A 236 -21.76 -26.12 19.94
N GLU A 237 -22.96 -26.67 19.90
CA GLU A 237 -23.25 -28.00 20.43
C GLU A 237 -23.05 -29.12 19.40
N ARG A 238 -23.06 -28.76 18.12
CA ARG A 238 -22.92 -29.67 16.98
C ARG A 238 -21.96 -29.13 15.91
N VAL A 239 -21.27 -30.05 15.27
CA VAL A 239 -20.45 -29.79 14.08
C VAL A 239 -21.04 -30.61 12.92
N GLY A 240 -21.64 -29.94 11.97
CA GLY A 240 -22.44 -30.61 10.95
C GLY A 240 -23.66 -31.31 11.58
N VAL A 241 -23.77 -32.63 11.39
CA VAL A 241 -24.84 -33.45 11.94
C VAL A 241 -24.43 -34.15 13.23
N MET A 242 -23.16 -34.14 13.61
CA MET A 242 -22.61 -34.85 14.77
C MET A 242 -22.62 -33.94 16.02
N ASP A 243 -22.87 -34.56 17.17
CA ASP A 243 -22.63 -33.95 18.47
C ASP A 243 -21.13 -33.63 18.65
N LEU A 244 -20.81 -32.49 19.24
CA LEU A 244 -19.45 -31.98 19.41
C LEU A 244 -18.56 -32.97 20.18
N GLU A 245 -19.07 -33.58 21.26
CA GLU A 245 -18.29 -34.54 22.06
C GLU A 245 -17.94 -35.79 21.28
N SER A 246 -18.83 -36.22 20.38
CA SER A 246 -18.58 -37.35 19.49
C SER A 246 -17.62 -36.99 18.36
N PHE A 247 -17.67 -35.78 17.85
CA PHE A 247 -16.81 -35.29 16.79
C PHE A 247 -15.40 -34.94 17.28
N TYR A 248 -15.29 -34.20 18.38
CA TYR A 248 -14.01 -33.75 18.95
C TYR A 248 -14.12 -33.69 20.50
N PRO A 249 -13.79 -34.79 21.19
CA PRO A 249 -13.97 -34.93 22.65
C PRO A 249 -13.26 -33.85 23.46
N ALA A 250 -13.83 -33.45 24.60
CA ALA A 250 -13.31 -32.40 25.49
C ALA A 250 -11.84 -32.60 25.89
N LYS A 251 -11.42 -33.86 26.10
CA LYS A 251 -10.02 -34.22 26.42
C LYS A 251 -9.06 -33.83 25.29
N GLU A 252 -9.45 -34.02 24.03
CA GLU A 252 -8.62 -33.70 22.86
C GLU A 252 -8.66 -32.22 22.60
N ARG A 253 -9.82 -31.53 22.75
CA ARG A 253 -9.93 -30.07 22.69
C ARG A 253 -9.05 -29.39 23.74
N PHE A 254 -8.97 -29.98 24.95
CA PHE A 254 -8.07 -29.47 25.99
C PHE A 254 -6.59 -29.51 25.56
N ALA A 255 -6.16 -30.56 24.83
CA ALA A 255 -4.80 -30.61 24.29
C ALA A 255 -4.51 -29.48 23.30
N LEU A 256 -5.45 -29.15 22.41
CA LEU A 256 -5.35 -28.00 21.51
C LEU A 256 -5.33 -26.68 22.28
N ALA A 257 -6.21 -26.51 23.27
CA ALA A 257 -6.23 -25.33 24.13
C ALA A 257 -4.90 -25.14 24.89
N MET A 258 -4.31 -26.23 25.38
CA MET A 258 -3.01 -26.21 26.03
C MET A 258 -1.88 -25.85 25.06
N ALA A 259 -1.93 -26.26 23.79
CA ALA A 259 -0.96 -25.88 22.79
C ALA A 259 -0.96 -24.34 22.58
N PHE A 260 -2.13 -23.73 22.45
CA PHE A 260 -2.27 -22.26 22.39
C PHE A 260 -1.81 -21.58 23.69
N ASN A 261 -2.17 -22.12 24.85
CA ASN A 261 -1.74 -21.59 26.14
C ASN A 261 -0.22 -21.65 26.33
N ASN A 262 0.42 -22.71 25.92
CA ASN A 262 1.89 -22.85 25.96
C ASN A 262 2.56 -21.83 25.04
N LEU A 263 1.97 -21.53 23.89
CA LEU A 263 2.42 -20.49 22.98
C LEU A 263 2.37 -19.12 23.68
N LEU A 264 1.24 -18.78 24.32
CA LEU A 264 1.09 -17.53 25.09
C LEU A 264 2.04 -17.44 26.28
N GLY A 265 2.28 -18.55 26.97
CA GLY A 265 3.21 -18.64 28.11
C GLY A 265 4.68 -18.59 27.72
N SER A 266 5.01 -18.72 26.44
CA SER A 266 6.38 -18.68 25.96
C SER A 266 6.87 -17.23 25.89
N PRO A 267 7.99 -16.88 26.60
CA PRO A 267 8.55 -15.51 26.53
C PRO A 267 8.89 -15.06 25.12
N GLY A 268 9.31 -15.97 24.24
CA GLY A 268 9.63 -15.68 22.84
C GLY A 268 8.40 -15.29 22.02
N PHE A 269 7.19 -15.75 22.41
CA PHE A 269 5.99 -15.45 21.68
C PHE A 269 5.38 -14.08 22.03
N ALA A 270 5.73 -13.50 23.17
CA ALA A 270 5.25 -12.17 23.56
C ALA A 270 5.57 -11.08 22.52
N ALA A 271 6.65 -11.25 21.76
CA ALA A 271 7.02 -10.33 20.68
C ALA A 271 6.08 -10.41 19.45
N TRP A 272 5.34 -11.50 19.27
CA TRP A 272 4.35 -11.69 18.22
C TRP A 272 2.98 -11.06 18.52
N LEU A 273 2.78 -10.69 19.78
CA LEU A 273 1.51 -10.11 20.26
C LEU A 273 1.55 -8.59 20.33
N ARG A 274 2.73 -8.01 20.18
CA ARG A 274 2.97 -6.57 20.35
C ARG A 274 3.31 -5.94 19.01
N GLY A 275 3.11 -4.64 18.91
CA GLY A 275 3.50 -3.85 17.76
C GLY A 275 2.34 -3.46 16.86
N GLU A 276 2.67 -3.03 15.67
CA GLU A 276 1.70 -2.60 14.65
C GLU A 276 0.87 -3.81 14.18
N PRO A 277 -0.43 -3.65 13.98
CA PRO A 277 -1.26 -4.74 13.48
C PRO A 277 -0.84 -5.15 12.07
N LEU A 278 -0.95 -6.44 11.75
CA LEU A 278 -0.74 -7.00 10.42
C LEU A 278 -1.92 -6.61 9.51
N ASP A 279 -2.00 -5.32 9.20
CA ASP A 279 -3.01 -4.68 8.36
C ASP A 279 -2.34 -4.08 7.13
N VAL A 280 -2.72 -4.53 5.95
CA VAL A 280 -2.03 -4.19 4.70
C VAL A 280 -2.11 -2.70 4.38
N ASP A 281 -3.23 -2.02 4.67
CA ASP A 281 -3.36 -0.58 4.44
C ASP A 281 -2.40 0.24 5.32
N ARG A 282 -2.22 -0.18 6.56
CA ARG A 282 -1.26 0.46 7.48
C ARG A 282 0.18 0.15 7.10
N LEU A 283 0.43 -1.02 6.55
CA LEU A 283 1.76 -1.42 6.09
C LEU A 283 2.16 -0.72 4.78
N LEU A 284 1.19 -0.39 3.92
CA LEU A 284 1.44 0.33 2.67
C LEU A 284 1.45 1.85 2.83
N TYR A 285 0.76 2.39 3.84
CA TYR A 285 0.64 3.83 4.02
C TYR A 285 0.74 4.25 5.49
N THR A 286 1.41 5.36 5.74
CA THR A 286 1.48 5.99 7.06
C THR A 286 0.12 6.54 7.50
N ALA A 287 0.01 6.98 8.74
CA ALA A 287 -1.20 7.66 9.22
C ALA A 287 -1.52 8.96 8.46
N ALA A 288 -0.51 9.61 7.88
CA ALA A 288 -0.65 10.79 7.04
C ALA A 288 -0.96 10.49 5.56
N GLY A 289 -1.06 9.19 5.18
CA GLY A 289 -1.29 8.77 3.79
C GLY A 289 -0.03 8.71 2.93
N LYS A 290 1.16 8.96 3.49
CA LYS A 290 2.43 8.85 2.78
C LYS A 290 2.70 7.37 2.43
N PRO A 291 3.14 7.05 1.19
CA PRO A 291 3.51 5.69 0.82
C PRO A 291 4.60 5.11 1.71
N ARG A 292 4.54 3.82 1.96
CA ARG A 292 5.51 3.11 2.80
C ARG A 292 6.10 1.91 2.07
N VAL A 293 7.40 1.72 2.22
CA VAL A 293 8.11 0.49 1.88
C VAL A 293 8.30 -0.29 3.18
N ALA A 294 7.42 -1.28 3.41
CA ALA A 294 7.44 -2.11 4.61
C ALA A 294 8.32 -3.35 4.37
N ILE A 295 9.46 -3.43 5.03
CA ILE A 295 10.46 -4.50 4.87
C ILE A 295 10.33 -5.47 6.04
N PHE A 296 10.01 -6.73 5.77
CA PHE A 296 9.93 -7.80 6.76
C PHE A 296 11.24 -8.62 6.73
N SER A 297 12.18 -8.26 7.59
CA SER A 297 13.40 -9.04 7.78
C SER A 297 13.09 -10.25 8.67
N ILE A 298 13.14 -11.44 8.07
CA ILE A 298 12.77 -12.71 8.70
C ILE A 298 13.95 -13.70 8.80
N ALA A 299 15.18 -13.22 8.56
CA ALA A 299 16.39 -14.05 8.61
C ALA A 299 16.62 -14.73 9.97
N HIS A 300 16.17 -14.11 11.05
CA HIS A 300 16.33 -14.58 12.43
C HIS A 300 15.30 -15.63 12.86
N LEU A 301 14.23 -15.82 12.09
CA LEU A 301 13.15 -16.77 12.40
C LEU A 301 13.56 -18.22 12.07
N ALA A 302 13.08 -19.16 12.87
CA ALA A 302 13.15 -20.56 12.52
C ALA A 302 12.28 -20.87 11.28
N ASP A 303 12.58 -21.95 10.54
CA ASP A 303 11.90 -22.24 9.27
C ASP A 303 10.38 -22.35 9.41
N ARG A 304 9.90 -22.92 10.52
CA ARG A 304 8.46 -23.03 10.80
C ARG A 304 7.83 -21.68 11.06
N GLU A 305 8.45 -20.83 11.87
CA GLU A 305 7.97 -19.47 12.15
C GLU A 305 7.96 -18.62 10.88
N ARG A 306 9.03 -18.74 10.09
CA ARG A 306 9.19 -18.05 8.81
C ARG A 306 8.08 -18.43 7.83
N MET A 307 7.81 -19.74 7.69
CA MET A 307 6.74 -20.25 6.81
C MET A 307 5.36 -19.77 7.28
N SER A 308 5.08 -19.85 8.59
CA SER A 308 3.80 -19.39 9.17
C SER A 308 3.58 -17.90 8.94
N PHE A 309 4.60 -17.08 9.23
CA PHE A 309 4.50 -15.63 9.05
C PHE A 309 4.26 -15.24 7.58
N VAL A 310 5.06 -15.79 6.67
CA VAL A 310 4.92 -15.50 5.22
C VAL A 310 3.55 -15.94 4.72
N SER A 311 3.07 -17.11 5.12
CA SER A 311 1.74 -17.59 4.74
C SER A 311 0.64 -16.65 5.25
N LEU A 312 0.73 -16.22 6.50
CA LEU A 312 -0.22 -15.28 7.10
C LEU A 312 -0.22 -13.94 6.35
N LEU A 313 0.97 -13.37 6.08
CA LEU A 313 1.11 -12.12 5.34
C LEU A 313 0.53 -12.22 3.93
N LEU A 314 0.87 -13.26 3.17
CA LEU A 314 0.35 -13.49 1.81
C LEU A 314 -1.18 -13.56 1.78
N ASN A 315 -1.78 -14.15 2.80
CA ASN A 315 -3.22 -14.26 2.91
C ASN A 315 -3.90 -12.94 3.31
N GLN A 316 -3.26 -12.13 4.15
CA GLN A 316 -3.73 -10.75 4.40
C GLN A 316 -3.68 -9.92 3.12
N ILE A 317 -2.61 -10.06 2.33
CA ILE A 317 -2.48 -9.40 1.03
C ILE A 317 -3.58 -9.85 0.05
N LEU A 318 -3.90 -11.15 -0.01
CA LEU A 318 -5.00 -11.66 -0.83
C LEU A 318 -6.35 -11.07 -0.43
N GLY A 319 -6.66 -11.05 0.86
CA GLY A 319 -7.89 -10.45 1.39
C GLY A 319 -7.97 -8.95 1.08
N TRP A 320 -6.87 -8.22 1.31
CA TRP A 320 -6.77 -6.80 0.98
C TRP A 320 -6.97 -6.55 -0.51
N MET A 321 -6.26 -7.26 -1.36
CA MET A 321 -6.36 -7.15 -2.82
C MET A 321 -7.80 -7.29 -3.31
N ARG A 322 -8.51 -8.32 -2.85
CA ARG A 322 -9.89 -8.59 -3.26
C ARG A 322 -10.90 -7.56 -2.75
N SER A 323 -10.58 -6.83 -1.69
CA SER A 323 -11.41 -5.72 -1.22
C SER A 323 -11.24 -4.44 -2.03
N ARG A 324 -10.31 -4.41 -3.01
CA ARG A 324 -10.04 -3.23 -3.84
C ARG A 324 -10.78 -3.30 -5.17
N PRO A 325 -11.18 -2.15 -5.72
CA PRO A 325 -11.66 -2.10 -7.10
C PRO A 325 -10.55 -2.49 -8.07
N GLY A 326 -10.92 -3.03 -9.23
CA GLY A 326 -10.00 -3.30 -10.31
C GLY A 326 -9.34 -2.02 -10.84
N THR A 327 -8.09 -2.12 -11.30
CA THR A 327 -7.33 -1.00 -11.88
C THR A 327 -6.34 -1.49 -12.93
N SER A 328 -5.99 -0.63 -13.88
CA SER A 328 -4.93 -0.85 -14.87
C SER A 328 -3.60 -0.19 -14.48
N SER A 329 -3.57 0.53 -13.36
CA SER A 329 -2.36 1.19 -12.83
C SER A 329 -1.73 0.40 -11.69
N LEU A 330 -0.42 0.51 -11.52
CA LEU A 330 0.31 -0.15 -10.43
C LEU A 330 0.01 0.54 -9.09
N ARG A 331 -0.74 -0.17 -8.23
CA ARG A 331 -1.17 0.32 -6.91
C ARG A 331 -0.13 0.05 -5.83
N ALA A 332 0.45 -1.14 -5.84
CA ALA A 332 1.44 -1.57 -4.86
C ALA A 332 2.33 -2.68 -5.42
N ILE A 333 3.47 -2.92 -4.77
CA ILE A 333 4.39 -4.00 -5.11
C ILE A 333 4.50 -4.97 -3.92
N LEU A 334 4.44 -6.27 -4.20
CA LEU A 334 4.91 -7.33 -3.32
C LEU A 334 6.25 -7.84 -3.83
N CYS A 335 7.34 -7.51 -3.15
CA CYS A 335 8.68 -8.00 -3.46
C CYS A 335 9.07 -9.12 -2.50
N MET A 336 9.56 -10.22 -3.03
CA MET A 336 10.07 -11.33 -2.21
C MET A 336 11.45 -11.75 -2.72
N ASP A 337 12.49 -11.48 -1.93
CA ASP A 337 13.80 -12.05 -2.19
C ASP A 337 13.82 -13.52 -1.72
N GLU A 338 14.50 -14.36 -2.45
CA GLU A 338 14.64 -15.80 -2.23
C GLU A 338 13.30 -16.53 -1.98
N VAL A 339 12.50 -16.62 -3.04
CA VAL A 339 11.21 -17.36 -3.01
C VAL A 339 11.39 -18.90 -2.90
N PHE A 340 12.63 -19.38 -2.88
CA PHE A 340 13.00 -20.78 -2.65
C PHE A 340 12.33 -21.34 -1.39
N GLY A 341 11.71 -22.50 -1.52
CA GLY A 341 11.01 -23.18 -0.42
C GLY A 341 9.55 -22.73 -0.19
N TYR A 342 9.14 -21.57 -0.73
CA TYR A 342 7.77 -21.06 -0.57
C TYR A 342 6.83 -21.48 -1.71
N MET A 343 7.37 -21.81 -2.87
CA MET A 343 6.62 -22.27 -4.05
C MET A 343 7.33 -23.44 -4.76
N PRO A 344 7.59 -24.58 -4.06
CA PRO A 344 8.27 -25.73 -4.64
C PRO A 344 7.38 -26.46 -5.66
N PRO A 345 7.96 -27.23 -6.62
CA PRO A 345 7.21 -27.91 -7.67
C PRO A 345 6.25 -28.99 -7.14
N VAL A 346 6.66 -29.74 -6.13
CA VAL A 346 5.95 -30.94 -5.65
C VAL A 346 5.31 -30.73 -4.29
N ALA A 347 6.07 -30.22 -3.32
CA ALA A 347 5.53 -29.98 -1.98
C ALA A 347 4.48 -28.86 -1.97
N GLU A 348 3.55 -28.93 -1.02
CA GLU A 348 2.44 -27.97 -0.87
C GLU A 348 2.55 -27.22 0.47
N PRO A 349 3.60 -26.37 0.67
CA PRO A 349 3.66 -25.54 1.87
C PRO A 349 2.50 -24.55 1.91
N PRO A 350 2.09 -24.08 3.12
CA PRO A 350 0.96 -23.16 3.28
C PRO A 350 1.08 -21.84 2.46
N SER A 351 2.30 -21.43 2.11
CA SER A 351 2.56 -20.24 1.29
C SER A 351 2.30 -20.42 -0.20
N LYS A 352 2.35 -21.67 -0.70
CA LYS A 352 2.29 -21.94 -2.15
C LYS A 352 0.98 -21.53 -2.79
N LYS A 353 -0.15 -21.98 -2.24
CA LYS A 353 -1.48 -21.68 -2.78
C LYS A 353 -1.78 -20.16 -2.81
N PRO A 354 -1.56 -19.40 -1.72
CA PRO A 354 -1.70 -17.95 -1.76
C PRO A 354 -0.82 -17.28 -2.82
N LEU A 355 0.44 -17.68 -2.92
CA LEU A 355 1.38 -17.08 -3.88
C LEU A 355 0.95 -17.36 -5.34
N LEU A 356 0.55 -18.60 -5.66
CA LEU A 356 0.01 -18.96 -6.97
C LEU A 356 -1.29 -18.18 -7.30
N THR A 357 -2.13 -17.94 -6.30
CA THR A 357 -3.37 -17.18 -6.47
C THR A 357 -3.06 -15.70 -6.76
N LEU A 358 -2.10 -15.12 -6.04
CA LEU A 358 -1.63 -13.76 -6.31
C LEU A 358 -1.08 -13.64 -7.73
N LEU A 359 -0.20 -14.53 -8.18
CA LEU A 359 0.34 -14.54 -9.55
C LEU A 359 -0.76 -14.63 -10.64
N LYS A 360 -1.91 -15.20 -10.32
CA LYS A 360 -3.03 -15.32 -11.28
C LYS A 360 -3.99 -14.14 -11.27
N GLN A 361 -4.19 -13.50 -10.12
CA GLN A 361 -5.30 -12.57 -9.91
C GLN A 361 -4.85 -11.12 -9.65
N ALA A 362 -3.64 -10.92 -9.11
CA ALA A 362 -3.21 -9.61 -8.59
C ALA A 362 -3.12 -8.51 -9.65
N ARG A 363 -2.86 -8.87 -10.91
CA ARG A 363 -2.87 -7.95 -12.05
C ARG A 363 -4.13 -7.10 -12.12
N ALA A 364 -5.29 -7.73 -11.96
CA ALA A 364 -6.59 -7.05 -12.08
C ALA A 364 -6.83 -5.99 -11.00
N TYR A 365 -6.07 -6.05 -9.90
CA TYR A 365 -6.21 -5.17 -8.74
C TYR A 365 -5.04 -4.20 -8.57
N GLY A 366 -4.14 -4.15 -9.53
CA GLY A 366 -3.01 -3.23 -9.50
C GLY A 366 -1.84 -3.67 -8.60
N LEU A 367 -1.78 -4.93 -8.17
CA LEU A 367 -0.68 -5.44 -7.36
C LEU A 367 0.35 -6.16 -8.23
N GLY A 368 1.56 -5.60 -8.31
CA GLY A 368 2.72 -6.19 -8.98
C GLY A 368 3.47 -7.13 -8.03
N LEU A 369 3.85 -8.32 -8.49
CA LEU A 369 4.72 -9.24 -7.76
C LEU A 369 6.12 -9.20 -8.37
N VAL A 370 7.14 -9.06 -7.52
CA VAL A 370 8.57 -9.16 -7.88
C VAL A 370 9.17 -10.29 -7.06
N LEU A 371 9.37 -11.43 -7.70
CA LEU A 371 9.92 -12.62 -7.05
C LEU A 371 11.38 -12.83 -7.46
N ALA A 372 12.25 -13.13 -6.50
CA ALA A 372 13.64 -13.41 -6.80
C ALA A 372 14.10 -14.75 -6.23
N THR A 373 15.05 -15.39 -6.92
CA THR A 373 15.69 -16.62 -6.44
C THR A 373 17.09 -16.79 -7.02
N GLN A 374 17.89 -17.61 -6.36
CA GLN A 374 19.17 -18.11 -6.87
C GLN A 374 19.00 -19.45 -7.58
N ASN A 375 17.97 -20.22 -7.24
CA ASN A 375 17.75 -21.59 -7.71
C ASN A 375 16.43 -21.68 -8.48
N PRO A 376 16.43 -21.44 -9.80
CA PRO A 376 15.21 -21.51 -10.60
C PRO A 376 14.62 -22.92 -10.71
N VAL A 377 15.44 -23.97 -10.53
CA VAL A 377 15.01 -25.38 -10.66
C VAL A 377 13.98 -25.77 -9.60
N ASP A 378 14.02 -25.14 -8.44
CA ASP A 378 13.21 -25.53 -7.28
C ASP A 378 11.90 -24.78 -7.16
N LEU A 379 11.40 -24.22 -8.27
CA LEU A 379 10.15 -23.47 -8.30
C LEU A 379 9.06 -24.13 -9.14
N ASP A 380 7.81 -23.89 -8.78
CA ASP A 380 6.65 -24.33 -9.56
C ASP A 380 6.45 -23.44 -10.80
N TYR A 381 6.82 -23.95 -11.98
CA TYR A 381 6.71 -23.23 -13.25
C TYR A 381 5.28 -22.90 -13.68
N LYS A 382 4.26 -23.58 -13.15
CA LYS A 382 2.86 -23.24 -13.41
C LYS A 382 2.53 -21.84 -12.87
N GLY A 383 3.19 -21.42 -11.78
CA GLY A 383 3.10 -20.05 -11.27
C GLY A 383 3.83 -19.07 -12.17
N LEU A 384 5.03 -19.43 -12.60
CA LEU A 384 5.89 -18.56 -13.43
C LEU A 384 5.33 -18.30 -14.85
N ALA A 385 4.46 -19.16 -15.37
CA ALA A 385 3.76 -18.93 -16.64
C ALA A 385 2.89 -17.66 -16.65
N ASN A 386 2.59 -17.07 -15.48
CA ASN A 386 1.87 -15.79 -15.38
C ASN A 386 2.80 -14.58 -15.25
N VAL A 387 4.12 -14.78 -15.31
CA VAL A 387 5.12 -13.71 -15.18
C VAL A 387 5.47 -13.17 -16.55
N GLY A 388 5.26 -11.86 -16.74
CA GLY A 388 5.54 -11.18 -18.01
C GLY A 388 6.95 -10.61 -18.11
N THR A 389 7.59 -10.26 -16.98
CA THR A 389 8.93 -9.67 -16.98
C THR A 389 9.95 -10.58 -16.32
N TRP A 390 11.06 -10.83 -17.01
CA TRP A 390 12.16 -11.69 -16.54
C TRP A 390 13.47 -10.92 -16.52
N PHE A 391 14.08 -10.83 -15.34
CA PHE A 391 15.42 -10.30 -15.14
C PHE A 391 16.37 -11.47 -14.90
N LEU A 392 17.17 -11.79 -15.91
CA LEU A 392 18.04 -12.96 -15.89
C LEU A 392 19.49 -12.52 -15.71
N GLY A 393 20.04 -12.77 -14.55
CA GLY A 393 21.45 -12.60 -14.25
C GLY A 393 22.26 -13.86 -14.50
N ARG A 394 23.56 -13.80 -14.17
CA ARG A 394 24.46 -14.94 -14.32
C ARG A 394 23.95 -16.16 -13.57
N LEU A 395 23.92 -17.32 -14.25
CA LEU A 395 23.52 -18.62 -13.70
C LEU A 395 24.75 -19.51 -13.45
N GLN A 396 24.59 -20.46 -12.52
CA GLN A 396 25.71 -21.30 -12.07
C GLN A 396 25.85 -22.56 -12.89
N THR A 397 24.76 -23.22 -13.28
CA THR A 397 24.78 -24.53 -13.94
C THR A 397 24.03 -24.53 -15.27
N GLU A 398 24.42 -25.41 -16.17
CA GLU A 398 23.70 -25.64 -17.44
C GLU A 398 22.26 -26.14 -17.20
N ARG A 399 22.04 -26.89 -16.12
CA ARG A 399 20.70 -27.33 -15.72
C ARG A 399 19.77 -26.15 -15.38
N ASP A 400 20.29 -25.15 -14.68
CA ASP A 400 19.55 -23.92 -14.37
C ASP A 400 19.16 -23.17 -15.64
N LYS A 401 20.11 -23.08 -16.60
CA LYS A 401 19.86 -22.44 -17.89
C LYS A 401 18.76 -23.17 -18.67
N GLN A 402 18.89 -24.50 -18.82
CA GLN A 402 17.90 -25.30 -19.55
C GLN A 402 16.50 -25.16 -18.93
N ARG A 403 16.42 -25.26 -17.61
CA ARG A 403 15.16 -25.17 -16.89
C ARG A 403 14.51 -23.78 -17.04
N LEU A 404 15.34 -22.73 -17.01
CA LEU A 404 14.90 -21.38 -17.24
C LEU A 404 14.38 -21.17 -18.68
N MET A 405 15.08 -21.74 -19.66
CA MET A 405 14.69 -21.71 -21.06
C MET A 405 13.33 -22.37 -21.30
N ASP A 406 13.08 -23.52 -20.64
CA ASP A 406 11.79 -24.23 -20.70
C ASP A 406 10.67 -23.35 -20.11
N GLY A 407 10.98 -22.60 -19.03
CA GLY A 407 10.04 -21.64 -18.42
C GLY A 407 9.70 -20.46 -19.32
N LEU A 408 10.72 -19.87 -19.95
CA LEU A 408 10.56 -18.76 -20.91
C LEU A 408 9.81 -19.18 -22.18
N GLU A 409 10.10 -20.36 -22.71
CA GLU A 409 9.41 -20.93 -23.87
C GLU A 409 7.91 -21.16 -23.55
N GLY A 410 7.62 -21.65 -22.32
CA GLY A 410 6.25 -21.79 -21.83
C GLY A 410 5.51 -20.46 -21.62
N ALA A 411 6.19 -19.40 -21.23
CA ALA A 411 5.63 -18.05 -21.06
C ALA A 411 5.43 -17.33 -22.41
N ALA A 412 6.26 -17.64 -23.42
CA ALA A 412 6.22 -17.06 -24.76
C ALA A 412 5.12 -17.66 -25.67
N ALA A 413 4.08 -18.24 -25.12
CA ALA A 413 3.02 -18.94 -25.83
C ALA A 413 2.45 -18.13 -27.02
N GLY A 414 2.98 -18.33 -28.24
CA GLY A 414 2.56 -17.72 -29.49
C GLY A 414 3.56 -16.79 -30.18
N GLY A 415 4.69 -16.44 -29.54
CA GLY A 415 5.80 -15.66 -30.12
C GLY A 415 6.90 -16.55 -30.70
N LYS A 416 7.72 -16.02 -31.61
CA LYS A 416 8.95 -16.71 -32.09
C LYS A 416 10.01 -16.62 -30.98
N PHE A 417 10.08 -17.62 -30.13
CA PHE A 417 11.13 -17.75 -29.13
C PHE A 417 12.39 -18.32 -29.79
N ASP A 418 13.46 -17.53 -29.87
CA ASP A 418 14.77 -17.98 -30.40
C ASP A 418 15.65 -18.48 -29.25
N ARG A 419 15.58 -19.79 -28.98
CA ARG A 419 16.33 -20.46 -27.91
C ARG A 419 17.83 -20.31 -28.07
N GLY A 420 18.35 -20.42 -29.31
CA GLY A 420 19.79 -20.34 -29.57
C GLY A 420 20.35 -18.95 -29.30
N ARG A 421 19.61 -17.89 -29.68
CA ARG A 421 19.98 -16.50 -29.37
C ARG A 421 19.97 -16.23 -27.87
N MET A 422 18.93 -16.73 -27.15
CA MET A 422 18.82 -16.57 -25.68
C MET A 422 19.99 -17.28 -24.97
N GLU A 423 20.35 -18.49 -25.36
CA GLU A 423 21.48 -19.22 -24.79
C GLU A 423 22.81 -18.46 -24.97
N GLN A 424 23.04 -17.87 -26.14
CA GLN A 424 24.21 -17.02 -26.39
C GLN A 424 24.24 -15.78 -25.49
N LEU A 425 23.11 -15.08 -25.35
CA LEU A 425 23.00 -13.90 -24.50
C LEU A 425 23.26 -14.26 -23.02
N LEU A 426 22.68 -15.35 -22.53
CA LEU A 426 22.85 -15.82 -21.15
C LEU A 426 24.29 -16.28 -20.83
N ALA A 427 25.04 -16.78 -21.84
CA ALA A 427 26.42 -17.20 -21.65
C ALA A 427 27.39 -16.03 -21.40
N GLY A 428 27.07 -14.83 -21.88
CA GLY A 428 27.90 -13.63 -21.78
C GLY A 428 27.66 -12.76 -20.56
N LEU A 429 26.76 -13.16 -19.61
CA LEU A 429 26.40 -12.32 -18.50
C LEU A 429 27.51 -12.19 -17.45
N GLY A 430 27.92 -10.95 -17.19
CA GLY A 430 28.86 -10.55 -16.16
C GLY A 430 28.18 -10.15 -14.85
N ASN A 431 28.97 -9.63 -13.91
CA ASN A 431 28.43 -9.07 -12.67
C ASN A 431 27.63 -7.80 -12.97
N ARG A 432 26.42 -7.67 -12.38
CA ARG A 432 25.50 -6.57 -12.58
C ARG A 432 24.99 -6.42 -14.02
N VAL A 433 25.18 -7.42 -14.86
CA VAL A 433 24.63 -7.46 -16.22
C VAL A 433 23.48 -8.46 -16.23
N PHE A 434 22.31 -8.00 -16.67
CA PHE A 434 21.10 -8.79 -16.74
C PHE A 434 20.53 -8.78 -18.15
N LEU A 435 19.88 -9.88 -18.49
CA LEU A 435 19.00 -9.95 -19.64
C LEU A 435 17.58 -9.61 -19.16
N LEU A 436 17.01 -8.55 -19.70
CA LEU A 436 15.61 -8.21 -19.53
C LEU A 436 14.82 -8.80 -20.68
N HIS A 437 13.89 -9.69 -20.36
CA HIS A 437 12.87 -10.16 -21.28
C HIS A 437 11.51 -9.74 -20.75
N ASN A 438 10.81 -8.93 -21.50
CA ASN A 438 9.50 -8.41 -21.16
C ASN A 438 8.53 -8.78 -22.29
N VAL A 439 7.40 -9.41 -21.95
CA VAL A 439 6.39 -9.83 -22.96
C VAL A 439 5.75 -8.65 -23.71
N HIS A 440 5.93 -7.45 -23.22
CA HIS A 440 5.46 -6.21 -23.83
C HIS A 440 6.46 -5.59 -24.82
N ASP A 441 7.69 -6.09 -24.85
CA ASP A 441 8.78 -5.65 -25.74
C ASP A 441 9.01 -6.67 -26.85
N ASP A 442 9.38 -6.19 -28.02
CA ASP A 442 9.63 -7.04 -29.21
C ASP A 442 10.91 -7.89 -29.08
N GLU A 443 11.92 -7.41 -28.36
CA GLU A 443 13.21 -8.08 -28.21
C GLU A 443 13.77 -7.97 -26.79
N PRO A 444 14.47 -9.02 -26.27
CA PRO A 444 15.15 -8.94 -24.99
C PRO A 444 16.34 -7.98 -25.05
N VAL A 445 16.63 -7.31 -23.93
CA VAL A 445 17.69 -6.31 -23.81
C VAL A 445 18.71 -6.72 -22.76
N LEU A 446 20.00 -6.73 -23.11
CA LEU A 446 21.06 -6.79 -22.11
C LEU A 446 21.26 -5.41 -21.50
N PHE A 447 21.35 -5.35 -20.18
CA PHE A 447 21.61 -4.10 -19.48
C PHE A 447 22.47 -4.29 -18.25
N GLN A 448 23.22 -3.26 -17.90
CA GLN A 448 23.94 -3.17 -16.65
C GLN A 448 23.12 -2.33 -15.67
N THR A 449 22.91 -2.85 -14.44
CA THR A 449 22.15 -2.14 -13.41
C THR A 449 22.85 -0.86 -12.97
N ARG A 450 22.07 0.21 -12.74
CA ARG A 450 22.58 1.45 -12.16
C ARG A 450 23.15 1.25 -10.76
N TRP A 451 23.89 2.23 -10.27
CA TRP A 451 24.31 2.24 -8.87
C TRP A 451 23.10 2.50 -7.99
N ALA A 452 22.95 1.76 -6.89
CA ALA A 452 21.87 1.96 -5.93
C ALA A 452 22.05 3.30 -5.18
N LEU A 453 20.94 3.96 -4.89
CA LEU A 453 20.93 5.17 -4.05
C LEU A 453 21.24 4.82 -2.60
N SER A 454 20.77 3.65 -2.15
CA SER A 454 21.02 3.09 -0.83
C SER A 454 22.41 2.47 -0.73
N TYR A 455 23.05 2.60 0.42
CA TYR A 455 24.36 2.00 0.68
C TYR A 455 24.24 0.49 0.88
N LEU A 456 24.82 -0.31 0.01
CA LEU A 456 24.80 -1.77 0.05
C LEU A 456 25.90 -2.31 0.96
N ARG A 457 25.65 -2.31 2.25
CA ARG A 457 26.57 -2.83 3.26
C ARG A 457 26.52 -4.35 3.39
N GLY A 458 25.40 -4.98 3.00
CA GLY A 458 25.06 -6.38 3.26
C GLY A 458 24.11 -6.51 4.44
N PRO A 459 23.82 -7.74 4.91
CA PRO A 459 22.85 -7.98 5.97
C PRO A 459 23.14 -7.18 7.24
N LEU A 460 22.13 -6.52 7.79
CA LEU A 460 22.25 -5.74 8.99
C LEU A 460 22.21 -6.64 10.24
N THR A 461 23.12 -6.37 11.18
CA THR A 461 23.14 -7.02 12.47
C THR A 461 22.02 -6.50 13.39
N ARG A 462 21.62 -7.28 14.40
CA ARG A 462 20.61 -6.88 15.37
C ARG A 462 20.87 -5.51 16.05
N PRO A 463 22.11 -5.15 16.47
CA PRO A 463 22.42 -3.81 16.98
C PRO A 463 22.22 -2.70 15.95
N GLU A 464 22.55 -2.95 14.68
CA GLU A 464 22.38 -1.98 13.60
C GLU A 464 20.91 -1.75 13.28
N ILE A 465 20.09 -2.82 13.23
CA ILE A 465 18.65 -2.71 13.11
C ILE A 465 18.05 -1.87 14.24
N LYS A 466 18.47 -2.10 15.49
CA LYS A 466 18.06 -1.27 16.64
C LYS A 466 18.44 0.19 16.45
N ARG A 467 19.67 0.47 16.01
CA ARG A 467 20.12 1.85 15.74
C ARG A 467 19.22 2.59 14.75
N LEU A 468 18.72 1.88 13.72
CA LEU A 468 17.78 2.46 12.74
C LEU A 468 16.39 2.67 13.32
N MET A 469 15.88 1.69 14.06
CA MET A 469 14.47 1.64 14.42
C MET A 469 14.15 2.20 15.81
N ASP A 470 15.10 2.26 16.73
CA ASP A 470 14.84 2.81 18.08
C ASP A 470 14.41 4.29 18.05
N PRO A 471 14.94 5.17 17.18
CA PRO A 471 14.41 6.53 17.04
C PRO A 471 12.96 6.56 16.52
N VAL A 472 12.61 5.64 15.60
CA VAL A 472 11.24 5.53 15.04
C VAL A 472 10.26 5.05 16.10
N LYS A 473 10.66 4.08 16.93
CA LYS A 473 9.84 3.56 18.05
C LYS A 473 9.55 4.60 19.12
N GLN A 474 10.50 5.52 19.35
CA GLN A 474 10.40 6.57 20.37
C GLN A 474 9.67 7.82 19.88
N ALA A 475 9.50 7.96 18.57
CA ALA A 475 8.69 9.03 18.01
C ALA A 475 7.26 8.87 18.54
N PRO A 476 6.65 9.94 19.10
CA PRO A 476 5.23 9.88 19.44
C PRO A 476 4.47 9.45 18.18
N PRO A 477 3.45 8.57 18.32
CA PRO A 477 2.60 8.27 17.17
C PRO A 477 2.18 9.62 16.59
N ALA A 478 2.36 9.80 15.28
CA ALA A 478 1.90 11.01 14.61
C ALA A 478 0.45 11.19 15.06
N ALA A 479 0.20 12.27 15.80
CA ALA A 479 -1.13 12.56 16.28
C ALA A 479 -2.01 12.49 15.01
N PRO A 480 -3.13 11.76 15.04
CA PRO A 480 -4.11 11.92 13.99
C PRO A 480 -4.26 13.43 13.87
N ILE A 481 -4.13 13.96 12.67
CA ILE A 481 -4.35 15.38 12.44
C ILE A 481 -5.72 15.60 13.02
N ALA A 482 -5.75 16.17 14.23
CA ALA A 482 -7.00 16.54 14.86
C ALA A 482 -7.62 17.43 13.80
N VAL A 483 -8.73 17.01 13.25
CA VAL A 483 -9.61 17.91 12.56
C VAL A 483 -9.75 19.04 13.56
N GLN A 484 -9.08 20.16 13.30
CA GLN A 484 -9.38 21.37 14.00
C GLN A 484 -10.85 21.59 13.66
N GLU A 485 -11.72 21.13 14.56
CA GLU A 485 -13.04 21.68 14.60
C GLU A 485 -12.81 23.18 14.44
N ALA A 486 -13.29 23.70 13.33
CA ALA A 486 -13.30 25.13 13.10
C ALA A 486 -14.16 25.69 14.22
N THR A 487 -13.54 25.95 15.38
CA THR A 487 -14.08 26.75 16.44
C THR A 487 -14.15 28.16 15.89
N GLY A 488 -15.12 28.35 15.05
CA GLY A 488 -15.69 29.64 14.82
C GLY A 488 -16.31 30.07 16.13
N VAL A 489 -15.79 31.17 16.64
CA VAL A 489 -16.35 32.05 17.66
C VAL A 489 -16.20 31.54 19.11
N GLY A 490 -15.16 32.08 19.77
CA GLY A 490 -15.12 32.47 21.15
C GLY A 490 -15.76 31.51 22.16
N ALA A 491 -14.95 30.53 22.66
CA ALA A 491 -15.26 29.93 23.94
C ALA A 491 -15.12 31.02 25.02
N SER A 492 -16.21 31.67 25.26
CA SER A 492 -16.44 32.38 26.51
C SER A 492 -16.41 31.31 27.60
N ALA A 493 -15.59 31.51 28.60
CA ALA A 493 -15.47 30.69 29.79
C ALA A 493 -16.85 30.16 30.25
N ALA A 494 -16.91 28.82 30.42
CA ALA A 494 -18.06 28.21 31.03
C ALA A 494 -18.36 28.94 32.33
N PRO A 495 -19.61 29.41 32.55
CA PRO A 495 -19.97 29.91 33.86
C PRO A 495 -19.95 28.73 34.83
N ALA A 496 -19.14 28.86 35.88
CA ALA A 496 -19.15 27.95 37.01
C ALA A 496 -20.61 27.67 37.38
N ALA A 497 -20.94 26.40 37.48
CA ALA A 497 -22.22 25.93 37.93
C ALA A 497 -22.55 26.61 39.26
N VAL A 498 -23.49 27.54 39.25
CA VAL A 498 -24.03 28.16 40.43
C VAL A 498 -24.96 27.11 41.07
N SER A 499 -24.42 26.41 42.04
CA SER A 499 -25.20 25.55 42.95
C SER A 499 -26.24 26.42 43.62
N ARG A 500 -27.51 26.32 43.23
CA ARG A 500 -28.63 26.83 44.00
C ARG A 500 -28.88 25.83 45.13
N PRO A 501 -28.85 26.25 46.41
CA PRO A 501 -29.24 25.44 47.53
C PRO A 501 -30.77 25.36 47.58
N GLY A 502 -31.33 24.24 47.13
CA GLY A 502 -32.75 23.97 47.13
C GLY A 502 -33.04 22.48 47.10
N GLN A 503 -33.18 21.90 48.30
CA GLN A 503 -33.83 20.61 48.61
C GLN A 503 -33.53 19.40 47.72
N ALA A 504 -32.34 18.87 47.87
CA ALA A 504 -32.02 17.50 47.44
C ALA A 504 -32.56 16.51 48.50
N GLY A 505 -33.58 15.72 48.16
CA GLY A 505 -34.11 14.72 49.09
C GLY A 505 -35.52 14.23 48.78
N ALA A 506 -36.04 14.42 47.58
CA ALA A 506 -37.38 13.94 47.24
C ALA A 506 -37.35 12.52 46.70
N ALA A 507 -38.33 11.69 47.02
CA ALA A 507 -38.65 10.45 46.34
C ALA A 507 -38.88 10.69 44.84
N ALA A 508 -38.74 9.66 44.01
CA ALA A 508 -38.96 9.77 42.56
C ALA A 508 -40.25 10.56 42.23
N PRO A 509 -40.20 11.61 41.41
CA PRO A 509 -41.37 12.40 41.08
C PRO A 509 -42.41 11.53 40.38
N VAL A 510 -43.67 11.60 40.82
CA VAL A 510 -44.76 10.88 40.17
C VAL A 510 -45.19 11.65 38.93
N LEU A 511 -44.96 11.07 37.76
CA LEU A 511 -45.28 11.65 36.44
C LEU A 511 -46.66 11.17 35.95
N PRO A 512 -47.37 11.96 35.16
CA PRO A 512 -48.56 11.49 34.46
C PRO A 512 -48.22 10.29 33.55
N PRO A 513 -49.18 9.34 33.37
CA PRO A 513 -48.94 8.14 32.58
C PRO A 513 -48.57 8.41 31.10
N ASP A 514 -48.91 9.59 30.57
CA ASP A 514 -48.64 10.02 29.20
C ASP A 514 -47.26 10.63 29.03
N VAL A 515 -46.46 10.77 30.07
CA VAL A 515 -45.10 11.31 30.01
C VAL A 515 -44.11 10.14 30.01
N PRO A 516 -43.40 9.92 28.88
CA PRO A 516 -42.42 8.87 28.81
C PRO A 516 -41.20 9.23 29.68
N GLN A 517 -40.74 8.32 30.51
CA GLN A 517 -39.53 8.47 31.29
C GLN A 517 -38.66 7.22 31.27
N ALA A 518 -37.34 7.41 31.36
CA ALA A 518 -36.35 6.36 31.45
C ALA A 518 -35.15 6.81 32.29
N PHE A 519 -34.28 5.89 32.65
CA PHE A 519 -33.12 6.14 33.47
C PHE A 519 -31.87 5.76 32.68
N LEU A 520 -30.84 6.61 32.71
CA LEU A 520 -29.52 6.25 32.14
C LEU A 520 -28.86 5.23 33.07
N PRO A 521 -28.15 4.25 32.51
CA PRO A 521 -27.48 3.21 33.29
C PRO A 521 -26.37 3.80 34.17
N VAL A 522 -26.25 3.32 35.41
CA VAL A 522 -25.19 3.71 36.33
C VAL A 522 -23.99 2.81 36.11
N ARG A 523 -22.90 3.36 35.54
CA ARG A 523 -21.64 2.62 35.25
C ARG A 523 -20.64 2.63 36.41
N THR A 524 -20.97 3.35 37.53
CA THR A 524 -20.12 3.48 38.74
C THR A 524 -20.82 2.86 39.97
N ARG A 525 -20.18 2.96 41.17
CA ARG A 525 -20.82 2.46 42.39
C ARG A 525 -22.16 3.16 42.67
N PRO A 526 -23.24 2.42 43.03
CA PRO A 526 -24.60 2.98 43.10
C PRO A 526 -24.88 3.87 44.33
N GLU A 527 -23.89 4.11 45.21
CA GLU A 527 -24.09 4.89 46.42
C GLU A 527 -24.01 6.41 46.18
N GLY A 528 -24.98 7.18 46.71
CA GLY A 528 -24.96 8.63 46.62
C GLY A 528 -25.39 9.22 45.26
N ILE A 529 -26.13 8.48 44.46
CA ILE A 529 -26.62 8.92 43.15
C ILE A 529 -27.69 10.00 43.26
N LEU A 530 -27.54 11.06 42.52
CA LEU A 530 -28.52 12.10 42.27
C LEU A 530 -28.94 12.05 40.80
N TYR A 531 -30.20 11.81 40.52
CA TYR A 531 -30.71 11.87 39.13
C TYR A 531 -31.12 13.28 38.76
N GLU A 532 -30.50 13.82 37.68
CA GLU A 532 -30.89 15.11 37.10
C GLU A 532 -31.74 14.91 35.84
N PRO A 533 -32.74 15.82 35.58
CA PRO A 533 -33.63 15.66 34.45
C PRO A 533 -32.97 16.13 33.16
N TYR A 534 -32.94 15.27 32.18
CA TYR A 534 -32.49 15.51 30.81
C TYR A 534 -33.54 15.05 29.81
N LEU A 535 -33.44 15.47 28.54
CA LEU A 535 -34.14 14.82 27.45
C LEU A 535 -33.18 13.94 26.65
N PHE A 536 -33.52 12.68 26.52
CA PHE A 536 -32.85 11.76 25.63
C PHE A 536 -33.67 11.64 24.36
N ALA A 537 -32.98 11.80 23.20
CA ALA A 537 -33.61 11.67 21.88
C ALA A 537 -32.75 10.84 20.95
N THR A 538 -33.42 10.05 20.10
CA THR A 538 -32.77 9.46 18.91
C THR A 538 -33.36 10.06 17.66
N ALA A 539 -32.50 10.40 16.73
CA ALA A 539 -32.89 10.96 15.44
C ALA A 539 -32.06 10.33 14.31
N THR A 540 -32.67 10.30 13.13
CA THR A 540 -31.96 9.94 11.89
C THR A 540 -31.92 11.17 11.00
N VAL A 541 -30.73 11.49 10.50
CA VAL A 541 -30.51 12.55 9.51
C VAL A 541 -30.05 11.91 8.22
N HIS A 542 -30.80 12.12 7.15
CA HIS A 542 -30.51 11.54 5.85
C HIS A 542 -29.92 12.60 4.92
N TYR A 543 -28.82 12.26 4.27
CA TYR A 543 -28.08 13.13 3.35
C TYR A 543 -28.11 12.52 1.96
N VAL A 544 -28.64 13.25 0.98
CA VAL A 544 -28.74 12.81 -0.41
C VAL A 544 -28.15 13.88 -1.32
N ASP A 545 -27.16 13.50 -2.12
CA ASP A 545 -26.66 14.29 -3.24
C ASP A 545 -26.46 13.41 -4.49
N ALA A 546 -27.39 13.57 -5.44
CA ALA A 546 -27.37 12.82 -6.69
C ALA A 546 -26.16 13.13 -7.59
N LYS A 547 -25.50 14.29 -7.41
CA LYS A 547 -24.32 14.66 -8.20
C LYS A 547 -23.07 13.91 -7.75
N SER A 548 -22.92 13.75 -6.44
CA SER A 548 -21.80 13.04 -5.84
C SER A 548 -22.12 11.56 -5.58
N GLY A 549 -23.34 11.10 -5.90
CA GLY A 549 -23.78 9.73 -5.64
C GLY A 549 -23.92 9.39 -4.16
N ILE A 550 -24.15 10.39 -3.31
CA ILE A 550 -24.22 10.22 -1.87
C ILE A 550 -25.66 9.94 -1.45
N ASP A 551 -25.82 8.87 -0.70
CA ASP A 551 -27.04 8.46 -0.03
C ASP A 551 -26.62 7.86 1.32
N HIS A 552 -26.72 8.66 2.39
CA HIS A 552 -26.20 8.32 3.71
C HIS A 552 -27.14 8.74 4.83
N SER A 553 -27.31 7.85 5.80
CA SER A 553 -28.10 8.12 7.01
C SER A 553 -27.19 8.11 8.24
N GLU A 554 -27.27 9.18 9.01
CA GLU A 554 -26.61 9.32 10.31
C GLU A 554 -27.63 9.08 11.42
N GLU A 555 -27.38 8.12 12.29
CA GLU A 555 -28.18 7.91 13.50
C GLU A 555 -27.53 8.63 14.69
N LEU A 556 -28.32 9.42 15.38
CA LEU A 556 -27.87 10.26 16.48
C LEU A 556 -28.61 9.89 17.76
N SER A 557 -27.86 9.70 18.85
CA SER A 557 -28.37 9.68 20.22
C SER A 557 -27.90 10.96 20.90
N LEU A 558 -28.84 11.74 21.44
CA LEU A 558 -28.59 13.05 22.00
C LEU A 558 -29.17 13.16 23.42
N LEU A 559 -28.40 13.80 24.29
CA LEU A 559 -28.81 14.11 25.65
C LEU A 559 -28.78 15.62 25.87
N ALA A 560 -29.93 16.24 26.07
CA ALA A 560 -30.05 17.69 26.28
C ALA A 560 -30.42 17.99 27.73
N PRO A 561 -29.77 18.98 28.38
CA PRO A 561 -30.16 19.41 29.70
C PRO A 561 -31.58 20.04 29.68
N LEU A 562 -32.38 19.74 30.67
CA LEU A 562 -33.73 20.26 30.79
C LEU A 562 -33.77 21.35 31.83
N THR A 563 -34.12 22.56 31.40
CA THR A 563 -34.24 23.77 32.27
C THR A 563 -35.68 24.23 32.39
N ASP A 564 -35.92 25.25 33.23
CA ASP A 564 -37.25 25.85 33.36
C ASP A 564 -37.79 26.49 32.08
N GLU A 565 -36.89 26.85 31.17
CA GLU A 565 -37.16 27.40 29.81
C GLU A 565 -37.44 26.31 28.79
N GLY A 566 -37.13 25.06 29.10
CA GLY A 566 -37.28 23.88 28.22
C GLY A 566 -35.95 23.17 27.89
N ALA A 567 -35.96 22.41 26.81
CA ALA A 567 -34.76 21.72 26.32
C ALA A 567 -33.87 22.62 25.50
N ASP A 568 -32.61 22.68 25.85
CA ASP A 568 -31.60 23.33 25.03
C ASP A 568 -30.92 22.32 24.07
N TRP A 569 -31.43 22.24 22.84
CA TRP A 569 -30.91 21.36 21.83
C TRP A 569 -29.56 21.80 21.23
N TYR A 570 -29.18 23.08 21.41
CA TYR A 570 -27.87 23.58 20.99
C TYR A 570 -26.78 23.22 22.00
N ALA A 571 -27.16 22.98 23.26
CA ALA A 571 -26.27 22.46 24.30
C ALA A 571 -26.36 20.94 24.45
N ALA A 572 -27.05 20.24 23.54
CA ALA A 572 -27.18 18.78 23.60
C ALA A 572 -25.85 18.10 23.27
N GLU A 573 -25.46 17.14 24.08
CA GLU A 573 -24.28 16.30 23.88
C GLU A 573 -24.67 15.00 23.17
N ALA A 574 -23.72 14.45 22.37
CA ALA A 574 -23.88 13.11 21.83
C ALA A 574 -23.86 12.09 23.00
N ALA A 575 -24.86 11.22 23.06
CA ALA A 575 -24.94 10.17 24.05
C ALA A 575 -24.33 8.87 23.51
N GLU A 576 -23.41 8.28 24.26
CA GLU A 576 -22.86 6.95 23.95
C GLU A 576 -23.86 5.81 24.29
N VAL A 577 -25.00 6.18 24.85
CA VAL A 577 -26.08 5.28 25.29
C VAL A 577 -27.12 5.21 24.17
N THR A 578 -27.58 4.02 23.85
CA THR A 578 -28.65 3.77 22.89
C THR A 578 -30.02 3.71 23.61
N LYS A 579 -31.10 3.69 22.86
CA LYS A 579 -32.45 3.53 23.40
C LYS A 579 -32.61 2.21 24.21
N ASP A 580 -31.91 1.16 23.77
CA ASP A 580 -32.04 -0.17 24.37
C ASP A 580 -31.23 -0.31 25.66
N ASP A 581 -30.30 0.61 25.94
CA ASP A 581 -29.54 0.70 27.17
C ASP A 581 -30.29 1.42 28.29
N LEU A 582 -31.42 2.06 27.98
CA LEU A 582 -32.19 2.82 28.96
C LEU A 582 -32.94 1.90 29.95
N GLU A 583 -32.77 2.19 31.23
CA GLU A 583 -33.43 1.44 32.32
C GLU A 583 -34.83 1.97 32.61
N ARG A 584 -35.72 1.10 33.05
CA ARG A 584 -37.11 1.47 33.36
C ARG A 584 -37.28 1.92 34.80
N GLU A 585 -36.37 1.52 35.69
CA GLU A 585 -36.42 1.75 37.11
C GLU A 585 -35.14 2.42 37.60
N PRO A 586 -35.20 3.34 38.56
CA PRO A 586 -34.03 3.99 39.12
C PRO A 586 -33.25 3.03 40.05
N VAL A 587 -32.00 3.34 40.29
CA VAL A 587 -31.20 2.65 41.32
C VAL A 587 -31.83 2.89 42.69
N SER A 588 -31.95 1.83 43.49
CA SER A 588 -32.53 1.89 44.84
C SER A 588 -31.76 2.88 45.73
N GLY A 589 -32.52 3.79 46.42
CA GLY A 589 -31.94 4.79 47.30
C GLY A 589 -31.39 6.05 46.62
N ALA A 590 -31.53 6.20 45.28
CA ALA A 590 -31.15 7.41 44.58
C ALA A 590 -32.04 8.61 44.93
N ARG A 591 -31.48 9.81 44.89
CA ARG A 591 -32.17 11.09 45.06
C ARG A 591 -32.47 11.70 43.69
N PHE A 592 -33.44 12.61 43.63
CA PHE A 592 -33.86 13.25 42.38
C PHE A 592 -33.74 14.77 42.51
N GLY A 593 -33.22 15.37 41.43
CA GLY A 593 -33.19 16.82 41.28
C GLY A 593 -34.55 17.42 40.93
N PRO A 594 -34.66 18.75 40.96
CA PRO A 594 -35.92 19.44 40.68
C PRO A 594 -36.33 19.23 39.23
N LEU A 595 -37.61 18.84 39.03
CA LEU A 595 -38.14 18.65 37.67
C LEU A 595 -38.84 19.92 37.19
N PRO A 596 -38.47 20.48 36.02
CA PRO A 596 -39.16 21.63 35.44
C PRO A 596 -40.63 21.38 35.16
N ALA A 597 -41.51 22.38 35.42
CA ALA A 597 -42.95 22.25 35.26
C ALA A 597 -43.38 21.91 33.80
N ALA A 598 -42.57 22.21 32.83
CA ALA A 598 -42.80 21.87 31.45
C ALA A 598 -42.66 20.35 31.19
N ALA A 599 -41.83 19.64 31.95
CA ALA A 599 -41.57 18.22 31.76
C ALA A 599 -42.76 17.32 32.16
N VAL A 600 -43.65 17.83 32.93
CA VAL A 600 -44.86 17.11 33.38
C VAL A 600 -45.99 17.16 32.32
N LYS A 601 -45.83 17.94 31.26
CA LYS A 601 -46.85 18.17 30.23
C LYS A 601 -46.50 17.37 28.93
N ALA A 602 -47.31 16.41 28.55
CA ALA A 602 -47.13 15.62 27.36
C ALA A 602 -46.97 16.49 26.06
N ARG A 603 -47.71 17.60 25.97
CA ARG A 603 -47.59 18.54 24.82
C ARG A 603 -46.20 19.18 24.65
N SER A 604 -45.42 19.26 25.73
CA SER A 604 -44.04 19.77 25.64
C SER A 604 -43.15 18.90 24.82
N TYR A 605 -43.36 17.59 24.86
CA TYR A 605 -42.54 16.62 24.09
C TYR A 605 -42.75 16.76 22.58
N ASP A 606 -43.97 17.01 22.09
CA ASP A 606 -44.23 17.30 20.68
C ASP A 606 -43.54 18.59 20.20
N ALA A 607 -43.50 19.60 21.08
CA ALA A 607 -42.81 20.86 20.76
C ALA A 607 -41.29 20.68 20.76
N TRP A 608 -40.74 19.92 21.71
CA TRP A 608 -39.30 19.64 21.80
C TRP A 608 -38.86 18.73 20.68
N GLN A 609 -39.65 17.78 20.23
CA GLN A 609 -39.39 16.97 19.07
C GLN A 609 -39.25 17.81 17.77
N LYS A 610 -40.19 18.76 17.59
CA LYS A 610 -40.12 19.70 16.46
C LYS A 610 -38.91 20.64 16.55
N ALA A 611 -38.60 21.11 17.77
CA ALA A 611 -37.43 21.96 18.01
C ALA A 611 -36.11 21.22 17.72
N LEU A 612 -36.04 19.95 18.12
CA LEU A 612 -34.89 19.08 17.80
C LEU A 612 -34.73 18.91 16.30
N ALA A 613 -35.78 18.57 15.58
CA ALA A 613 -35.72 18.43 14.10
C ALA A 613 -35.25 19.70 13.40
N GLU A 614 -35.72 20.88 13.86
CA GLU A 614 -35.30 22.18 13.35
C GLU A 614 -33.82 22.48 13.69
N CYS A 615 -33.38 22.13 14.92
CA CYS A 615 -31.99 22.28 15.37
C CYS A 615 -31.06 21.44 14.47
N LEU A 616 -31.36 20.15 14.30
CA LEU A 616 -30.58 19.24 13.47
C LEU A 616 -30.52 19.70 12.00
N TYR A 617 -31.64 20.10 11.44
CA TYR A 617 -31.68 20.67 10.09
C TYR A 617 -30.76 21.90 9.91
N ARG A 618 -30.66 22.74 10.93
CA ARG A 618 -29.83 23.95 10.88
C ARG A 618 -28.36 23.71 11.16
N THR A 619 -28.04 22.82 12.09
CA THR A 619 -26.69 22.64 12.61
C THR A 619 -25.93 21.48 11.95
N ARG A 620 -26.62 20.40 11.60
CA ARG A 620 -25.95 19.20 11.06
C ARG A 620 -25.53 19.36 9.61
N ARG A 621 -24.32 18.90 9.33
CA ARG A 621 -23.70 18.84 8.01
C ARG A 621 -22.95 17.52 7.90
N CYS A 622 -23.09 16.84 6.78
CA CYS A 622 -22.19 15.78 6.40
C CYS A 622 -20.97 16.43 5.73
N GLU A 623 -19.87 16.44 6.41
CA GLU A 623 -18.62 16.98 5.90
C GLU A 623 -17.91 15.94 5.04
N LEU A 624 -17.52 16.35 3.84
CA LEU A 624 -16.88 15.51 2.83
C LEU A 624 -15.66 16.25 2.30
N PHE A 625 -14.62 15.50 2.00
CA PHE A 625 -13.47 16.01 1.28
C PHE A 625 -13.72 15.94 -0.23
N ARG A 626 -13.31 16.97 -0.95
CA ARG A 626 -13.39 17.02 -2.41
C ARG A 626 -12.06 17.44 -2.99
N SER A 627 -11.59 16.76 -4.01
CA SER A 627 -10.48 17.21 -4.85
C SER A 627 -11.02 17.81 -6.15
N PRO A 628 -10.86 19.10 -6.40
CA PRO A 628 -11.27 19.73 -7.66
C PRO A 628 -10.50 19.18 -8.86
N THR A 629 -9.21 18.86 -8.68
CA THR A 629 -8.31 18.40 -9.74
C THR A 629 -8.68 17.02 -10.25
N VAL A 630 -8.91 16.09 -9.34
CA VAL A 630 -9.27 14.71 -9.69
C VAL A 630 -10.80 14.56 -9.86
N GLY A 631 -11.59 15.46 -9.25
CA GLY A 631 -13.05 15.41 -9.30
C GLY A 631 -13.66 14.36 -8.39
N GLU A 632 -12.88 13.81 -7.46
CA GLU A 632 -13.33 12.82 -6.48
C GLU A 632 -13.87 13.49 -5.22
N VAL A 633 -14.82 12.81 -4.56
CA VAL A 633 -15.42 13.22 -3.28
C VAL A 633 -15.26 12.07 -2.29
N SER A 634 -15.00 12.38 -1.01
CA SER A 634 -14.91 11.37 0.03
C SER A 634 -16.26 10.71 0.28
N ARG A 635 -16.25 9.51 0.82
CA ARG A 635 -17.44 8.86 1.34
C ARG A 635 -17.83 9.50 2.68
N PRO A 636 -19.10 9.49 3.07
CA PRO A 636 -19.50 9.90 4.39
C PRO A 636 -18.75 9.12 5.48
N GLY A 637 -18.14 9.84 6.43
CA GLY A 637 -17.34 9.23 7.49
C GLY A 637 -15.96 8.69 7.07
N GLU A 638 -15.56 8.85 5.80
CA GLU A 638 -14.24 8.44 5.31
C GLU A 638 -13.17 9.37 5.93
N PRO A 639 -12.18 8.82 6.66
CA PRO A 639 -11.06 9.60 7.17
C PRO A 639 -10.27 10.28 6.05
N GLU A 640 -9.75 11.48 6.29
CA GLU A 640 -8.94 12.21 5.31
C GLU A 640 -7.77 11.36 4.76
N ARG A 641 -7.13 10.58 5.62
CA ARG A 641 -6.07 9.65 5.23
C ARG A 641 -6.53 8.68 4.13
N ASP A 642 -7.67 8.03 4.35
CA ASP A 642 -8.16 6.99 3.42
C ASP A 642 -8.63 7.62 2.11
N PHE A 643 -9.21 8.83 2.21
CA PHE A 643 -9.56 9.61 1.02
C PHE A 643 -8.31 10.03 0.23
N ARG A 644 -7.22 10.49 0.89
CA ARG A 644 -5.96 10.84 0.22
C ARG A 644 -5.32 9.64 -0.48
N ILE A 645 -5.36 8.46 0.12
CA ILE A 645 -4.88 7.22 -0.50
C ILE A 645 -5.69 6.90 -1.78
N ARG A 646 -7.01 6.93 -1.68
CA ARG A 646 -7.92 6.69 -2.82
C ARG A 646 -7.76 7.77 -3.90
N LEU A 647 -7.54 9.01 -3.49
CA LEU A 647 -7.30 10.14 -4.39
C LEU A 647 -5.99 9.96 -5.16
N ALA A 648 -4.91 9.52 -4.50
CA ALA A 648 -3.63 9.23 -5.15
C ALA A 648 -3.74 8.08 -6.17
N GLU A 649 -4.55 7.07 -5.88
CA GLU A 649 -4.86 6.00 -6.83
C GLU A 649 -5.64 6.52 -8.04
N ALA A 650 -6.72 7.28 -7.81
CA ALA A 650 -7.55 7.85 -8.88
C ALA A 650 -6.77 8.88 -9.72
N ALA A 651 -5.88 9.66 -9.11
CA ALA A 651 -4.99 10.58 -9.82
C ALA A 651 -4.05 9.83 -10.77
N ARG A 652 -3.44 8.74 -10.30
CA ARG A 652 -2.59 7.86 -11.14
C ARG A 652 -3.38 7.25 -12.30
N GLU A 653 -4.57 6.71 -12.06
CA GLU A 653 -5.42 6.15 -13.13
C GLU A 653 -5.75 7.19 -14.20
N LYS A 654 -6.21 8.38 -13.79
CA LYS A 654 -6.54 9.46 -14.73
C LYS A 654 -5.32 9.97 -15.49
N ARG A 655 -4.18 10.09 -14.82
CA ARG A 655 -2.90 10.41 -15.46
C ARG A 655 -2.56 9.38 -16.53
N ASP A 656 -2.54 8.10 -16.16
CA ASP A 656 -2.16 7.00 -17.05
C ASP A 656 -3.09 6.92 -18.27
N GLU A 657 -4.40 7.13 -18.09
CA GLU A 657 -5.38 7.21 -19.18
C GLU A 657 -5.09 8.39 -20.14
N GLN A 658 -4.79 9.57 -19.58
CA GLN A 658 -4.50 10.76 -20.39
C GLN A 658 -3.16 10.65 -21.10
N VAL A 659 -2.13 10.10 -20.44
CA VAL A 659 -0.84 9.81 -21.05
C VAL A 659 -0.98 8.83 -22.20
N GLU A 660 -1.78 7.78 -22.06
CA GLU A 660 -2.05 6.83 -23.14
C GLU A 660 -2.77 7.48 -24.32
N ALA A 661 -3.77 8.34 -24.03
CA ALA A 661 -4.45 9.10 -25.07
C ALA A 661 -3.50 10.04 -25.83
N LEU A 662 -2.57 10.70 -25.10
CA LEU A 662 -1.52 11.53 -25.72
C LEU A 662 -0.58 10.69 -26.56
N ARG A 663 -0.06 9.58 -26.02
CA ARG A 663 0.81 8.65 -26.75
C ARG A 663 0.16 8.19 -28.07
N LYS A 664 -1.12 7.85 -28.04
CA LYS A 664 -1.88 7.46 -29.22
C LYS A 664 -2.01 8.60 -30.24
N LYS A 665 -2.30 9.83 -29.77
CA LYS A 665 -2.41 11.05 -30.59
C LYS A 665 -1.10 11.38 -31.30
N TYR A 666 0.01 11.35 -30.54
CA TYR A 666 1.35 11.70 -31.05
C TYR A 666 2.01 10.56 -31.83
N GLY A 667 1.73 9.29 -31.47
CA GLY A 667 2.24 8.12 -32.18
C GLY A 667 1.88 8.07 -33.66
N ALA A 668 0.64 8.42 -34.00
CA ALA A 668 0.20 8.49 -35.39
C ALA A 668 1.01 9.55 -36.19
N LYS A 669 1.23 10.74 -35.58
CA LYS A 669 2.02 11.82 -36.22
C LYS A 669 3.48 11.46 -36.38
N SER A 670 4.05 10.84 -35.35
CA SER A 670 5.44 10.41 -35.34
C SER A 670 5.72 9.31 -36.35
N THR A 671 4.86 8.30 -36.45
CA THR A 671 4.96 7.24 -37.48
C THR A 671 4.93 7.85 -38.87
N GLN A 672 4.08 8.84 -39.09
CA GLN A 672 4.01 9.54 -40.36
C GLN A 672 5.29 10.33 -40.67
N LEU A 673 5.87 11.01 -39.68
CA LEU A 673 7.16 11.73 -39.85
C LEU A 673 8.31 10.75 -40.08
N GLN A 674 8.36 9.66 -39.34
CA GLN A 674 9.37 8.61 -39.51
C GLN A 674 9.33 7.99 -40.91
N GLU A 675 8.14 7.74 -41.47
CA GLU A 675 8.01 7.28 -42.87
C GLU A 675 8.52 8.32 -43.88
N ARG A 676 8.23 9.61 -43.59
CA ARG A 676 8.77 10.70 -44.48
C ARG A 676 10.26 10.82 -44.35
N ILE A 677 10.85 10.70 -43.17
CA ILE A 677 12.29 10.66 -42.92
C ILE A 677 12.90 9.48 -43.67
N ARG A 678 12.34 8.28 -43.59
CA ARG A 678 12.81 7.10 -44.29
C ARG A 678 12.80 7.29 -45.81
N ARG A 679 11.74 7.89 -46.35
CA ARG A 679 11.65 8.22 -47.78
C ARG A 679 12.68 9.25 -48.18
N ALA A 680 12.89 10.29 -47.38
CA ALA A 680 13.93 11.30 -47.62
C ALA A 680 15.35 10.72 -47.52
N GLN A 681 15.61 9.80 -46.61
CA GLN A 681 16.87 9.06 -46.51
C GLN A 681 17.11 8.18 -47.73
N GLN A 682 16.11 7.45 -48.22
CA GLN A 682 16.19 6.63 -49.45
C GLN A 682 16.42 7.50 -50.68
N GLU A 683 15.82 8.67 -50.77
CA GLU A 683 16.03 9.62 -51.86
C GLU A 683 17.44 10.19 -51.79
N ARG A 684 17.95 10.57 -50.63
CA ARG A 684 19.36 11.00 -50.44
C ARG A 684 20.35 9.89 -50.83
N GLU A 685 20.09 8.63 -50.45
CA GLU A 685 20.91 7.48 -50.81
C GLU A 685 20.89 7.20 -52.30
N ARG A 686 19.74 7.35 -52.96
CA ARG A 686 19.63 7.24 -54.42
C ARG A 686 20.41 8.33 -55.14
N GLN A 687 20.32 9.57 -54.69
CA GLN A 687 21.06 10.71 -55.24
C GLN A 687 22.56 10.59 -54.93
N ALA A 688 22.93 10.14 -53.70
CA ALA A 688 24.32 9.85 -53.36
C ALA A 688 24.89 8.61 -54.06
N GLY A 689 24.06 7.58 -54.30
CA GLY A 689 24.45 6.35 -55.03
C GLY A 689 24.64 6.56 -56.53
N GLN A 690 24.05 7.58 -57.15
CA GLN A 690 24.37 8.07 -58.48
C GLN A 690 25.73 8.77 -58.52
N VAL A 691 26.21 9.30 -57.39
CA VAL A 691 27.51 10.00 -57.27
C VAL A 691 28.65 9.07 -56.88
N GLN A 692 28.41 7.91 -56.27
CA GLN A 692 29.50 6.99 -55.89
C GLN A 692 29.07 5.52 -55.95
N GLN A 693 29.49 4.85 -56.94
CA GLN A 693 29.57 3.39 -57.03
C GLN A 693 30.77 2.87 -56.21
N GLN A 694 31.00 3.30 -55.04
CA GLN A 694 31.90 2.66 -54.05
C GLN A 694 31.87 3.46 -52.73
N THR A 695 31.21 3.00 -51.83
CA THR A 695 31.57 2.75 -50.43
C THR A 695 30.32 2.49 -49.59
N LEU A 696 30.31 1.30 -49.06
CA LEU A 696 29.26 0.72 -48.23
C LEU A 696 29.20 1.35 -46.84
N SER A 697 28.00 1.33 -46.34
CA SER A 697 27.59 1.15 -44.99
C SER A 697 27.65 2.33 -44.02
N THR A 698 26.58 2.47 -43.39
CA THR A 698 26.28 3.05 -42.08
C THR A 698 25.57 4.39 -42.12
N VAL A 699 24.28 4.37 -41.95
CA VAL A 699 23.50 5.23 -41.03
C VAL A 699 22.02 4.86 -41.08
N ILE A 700 21.58 3.99 -40.20
CA ILE A 700 20.19 3.87 -39.83
C ILE A 700 20.24 3.69 -38.31
N HIS A 701 19.67 4.59 -37.55
CA HIS A 701 19.19 4.39 -36.17
C HIS A 701 19.27 5.65 -35.28
N ALA A 702 18.81 6.80 -35.75
CA ALA A 702 18.73 7.93 -34.83
C ALA A 702 17.30 8.36 -34.44
N GLY A 703 16.25 7.91 -35.14
CA GLY A 703 14.89 8.41 -34.91
C GLY A 703 13.95 7.53 -34.08
N GLY A 704 14.37 6.28 -33.85
CA GLY A 704 13.46 5.31 -33.21
C GLY A 704 13.50 5.24 -31.67
N ALA A 705 14.59 5.73 -31.06
CA ALA A 705 14.83 5.50 -29.64
C ALA A 705 13.95 6.35 -28.71
N VAL A 706 13.66 7.57 -29.09
CA VAL A 706 12.93 8.48 -28.19
C VAL A 706 11.45 8.11 -28.08
N LEU A 707 10.85 7.70 -29.19
CA LEU A 707 9.45 7.25 -29.17
C LEU A 707 9.26 5.86 -28.56
N GLY A 708 10.26 4.98 -28.69
CA GLY A 708 10.26 3.69 -28.00
C GLY A 708 10.20 3.82 -26.49
N MET A 709 10.82 4.87 -25.92
CA MET A 709 10.75 5.18 -24.49
C MET A 709 9.33 5.54 -24.04
N PHE A 710 8.60 6.34 -24.87
CA PHE A 710 7.25 6.79 -24.50
C PHE A 710 6.15 5.75 -24.75
N PHE A 711 6.36 4.85 -25.71
CA PHE A 711 5.31 3.91 -26.13
C PHE A 711 5.55 2.46 -25.67
N GLY A 712 6.58 2.23 -24.82
CA GLY A 712 6.89 0.88 -24.33
C GLY A 712 7.44 -0.06 -25.41
N ARG A 713 7.75 0.44 -26.60
CA ARG A 713 8.35 -0.35 -27.68
C ARG A 713 9.77 0.13 -27.93
N ARG A 714 10.75 -0.63 -27.46
CA ARG A 714 12.17 -0.33 -27.61
C ARG A 714 12.67 -0.67 -29.00
N ARG A 715 13.29 0.29 -29.67
CA ARG A 715 14.17 0.04 -30.78
C ARG A 715 15.54 0.64 -30.47
N THR A 716 16.56 -0.18 -30.57
CA THR A 716 17.96 0.18 -30.34
C THR A 716 18.51 1.15 -31.37
N LEU A 717 19.24 2.16 -30.90
CA LEU A 717 20.06 3.07 -31.70
C LEU A 717 21.53 2.65 -31.65
N THR A 718 22.14 2.46 -32.80
CA THR A 718 23.58 2.42 -32.92
C THR A 718 24.08 3.62 -33.72
N SER A 719 25.10 4.24 -33.17
CA SER A 719 25.73 5.52 -33.55
C SER A 719 26.48 5.55 -34.88
N ALA A 720 26.53 6.74 -35.42
CA ALA A 720 27.21 7.11 -36.64
C ALA A 720 28.58 7.75 -36.40
N GLY A 721 29.43 7.60 -37.35
CA GLY A 721 30.62 8.44 -37.46
C GLY A 721 31.41 8.32 -38.75
N ALA A 722 31.48 9.41 -39.46
CA ALA A 722 32.60 9.94 -40.27
C ALA A 722 32.84 9.49 -41.72
N ALA A 723 32.85 10.36 -42.57
CA ALA A 723 33.87 11.21 -43.23
C ALA A 723 33.98 11.21 -44.74
N MET A 724 34.13 12.33 -45.23
CA MET A 724 34.32 13.09 -46.45
C MET A 724 35.43 12.64 -47.44
N ARG A 725 35.25 12.73 -48.75
CA ARG A 725 35.78 13.78 -49.68
C ARG A 725 35.86 13.31 -51.12
N GLY A 726 35.60 14.23 -52.07
CA GLY A 726 36.01 14.14 -53.52
C GLY A 726 35.19 15.01 -54.46
N ALA A 727 35.78 16.08 -54.92
CA ALA A 727 35.18 17.17 -55.68
C ALA A 727 35.22 17.01 -57.21
N GLY A 728 34.15 17.58 -57.84
CA GLY A 728 34.41 18.21 -59.14
C GLY A 728 33.70 17.66 -60.38
N ARG A 729 32.37 17.38 -60.28
CA ARG A 729 31.37 17.50 -61.39
C ARG A 729 29.97 17.69 -60.87
N ALA A 730 29.98 18.04 -59.82
CA ALA A 730 29.18 18.05 -58.68
C ALA A 730 28.36 19.34 -58.45
N PHE A 731 28.35 20.31 -59.32
CA PHE A 731 27.72 21.58 -59.00
C PHE A 731 26.18 21.55 -59.12
N GLN A 732 25.59 20.71 -59.97
CA GLN A 732 24.16 20.52 -60.09
C GLN A 732 23.69 19.38 -59.17
N GLU A 733 24.39 18.26 -59.16
CA GLU A 733 24.09 17.12 -58.27
C GLU A 733 24.32 17.44 -56.77
N LYS A 734 25.28 18.36 -56.49
CA LYS A 734 25.57 18.89 -55.16
C LYS A 734 24.38 19.70 -54.59
N GLN A 735 23.66 20.40 -55.44
CA GLN A 735 22.45 21.14 -55.03
C GLN A 735 21.29 20.22 -54.69
N ASP A 736 21.12 19.10 -55.34
CA ASP A 736 20.03 18.18 -55.11
C ASP A 736 20.30 17.31 -53.86
N VAL A 737 21.56 16.92 -53.61
CA VAL A 737 21.99 16.26 -52.37
C VAL A 737 21.83 17.24 -51.17
N THR A 738 22.26 18.50 -51.30
CA THR A 738 22.11 19.52 -50.25
C THR A 738 20.63 19.78 -49.94
N ARG A 739 19.76 19.84 -50.94
CA ARG A 739 18.31 19.98 -50.76
C ARG A 739 17.69 18.75 -50.05
N ALA A 740 18.16 17.56 -50.39
CA ALA A 740 17.71 16.34 -49.71
C ALA A 740 18.18 16.27 -48.25
N GLU A 741 19.41 16.74 -47.98
CA GLU A 741 19.95 16.87 -46.61
C GLU A 741 19.20 17.94 -45.80
N GLU A 742 18.90 19.10 -46.39
CA GLU A 742 18.10 20.15 -45.75
C GLU A 742 16.67 19.66 -45.45
N THR A 743 16.07 18.87 -46.37
CA THR A 743 14.75 18.29 -46.16
C THR A 743 14.77 17.24 -45.03
N LEU A 744 15.81 16.40 -44.98
CA LEU A 744 16.02 15.42 -43.95
C LEU A 744 16.19 16.09 -42.57
N ALA A 745 17.10 17.08 -42.48
CA ALA A 745 17.33 17.84 -41.25
C ALA A 745 16.07 18.58 -40.78
N THR A 746 15.25 19.07 -41.72
CA THR A 746 13.97 19.71 -41.38
C THR A 746 12.97 18.70 -40.82
N LEU A 747 12.85 17.50 -41.37
CA LEU A 747 11.95 16.44 -40.88
C LEU A 747 12.44 15.87 -39.55
N GLU A 748 13.74 15.70 -39.37
CA GLU A 748 14.33 15.28 -38.09
C GLU A 748 14.09 16.34 -37.00
N LYS A 749 14.23 17.63 -37.34
CA LYS A 749 13.85 18.70 -36.42
C LYS A 749 12.36 18.67 -36.09
N GLN A 750 11.46 18.48 -37.05
CA GLN A 750 10.03 18.38 -36.80
C GLN A 750 9.69 17.19 -35.90
N LEU A 751 10.41 16.08 -36.02
CA LEU A 751 10.25 14.93 -35.13
C LEU A 751 10.73 15.23 -33.71
N ALA A 752 11.87 15.94 -33.60
CA ALA A 752 12.39 16.39 -32.31
C ALA A 752 11.44 17.38 -31.63
N ASP A 753 10.94 18.37 -32.38
CA ASP A 753 9.97 19.35 -31.89
C ASP A 753 8.65 18.68 -31.44
N LEU A 754 8.17 17.67 -32.19
CA LEU A 754 6.98 16.88 -31.85
C LEU A 754 7.17 16.06 -30.55
N ASN A 755 8.36 15.51 -30.37
CA ASN A 755 8.70 14.77 -29.17
C ASN A 755 8.79 15.68 -27.95
N ALA A 756 9.41 16.86 -28.09
CA ALA A 756 9.49 17.86 -27.05
C ALA A 756 8.08 18.40 -26.66
N GLU A 757 7.17 18.55 -27.64
CA GLU A 757 5.77 18.94 -27.36
C GLU A 757 5.04 17.83 -26.59
N LEU A 758 5.25 16.55 -26.94
CA LEU A 758 4.69 15.43 -26.18
C LEU A 758 5.24 15.37 -24.75
N GLU A 759 6.53 15.56 -24.58
CA GLU A 759 7.18 15.62 -23.26
C GLU A 759 6.58 16.71 -22.40
N ALA A 760 6.47 17.92 -22.92
CA ALA A 760 5.89 19.03 -22.19
C ALA A 760 4.39 18.82 -21.83
N GLU A 761 3.60 18.17 -22.71
CA GLU A 761 2.22 17.81 -22.38
C GLU A 761 2.15 16.71 -21.30
N VAL A 762 3.07 15.76 -21.28
CA VAL A 762 3.17 14.72 -20.24
C VAL A 762 3.58 15.31 -18.91
N ASP A 763 4.63 16.15 -18.90
CA ASP A 763 5.11 16.84 -17.68
C ASP A 763 3.99 17.70 -17.05
N ASN A 764 3.21 18.39 -17.86
CA ASN A 764 2.06 19.18 -17.42
C ASN A 764 0.94 18.31 -16.80
N LEU A 765 0.78 17.09 -17.28
CA LEU A 765 -0.15 16.12 -16.66
C LEU A 765 0.39 15.59 -15.33
N GLU A 766 1.69 15.40 -15.20
CA GLU A 766 2.34 14.96 -13.97
C GLU A 766 2.19 16.00 -12.85
N GLU A 767 2.48 17.29 -13.14
CA GLU A 767 2.25 18.38 -12.19
C GLU A 767 0.77 18.51 -11.80
N ARG A 768 -0.13 18.31 -12.76
CA ARG A 768 -1.56 18.45 -12.54
C ARG A 768 -2.15 17.36 -11.65
N PHE A 769 -1.63 16.14 -11.73
CA PHE A 769 -2.12 14.97 -10.99
C PHE A 769 -1.19 14.59 -9.83
N ASP A 770 -0.35 15.51 -9.35
CA ASP A 770 0.45 15.31 -8.15
C ASP A 770 -0.48 15.19 -6.92
N PRO A 771 -0.52 14.04 -6.24
CA PRO A 771 -1.39 13.82 -5.09
C PRO A 771 -1.01 14.68 -3.87
N GLU A 772 0.27 15.09 -3.73
CA GLU A 772 0.73 15.91 -2.61
C GLU A 772 0.34 17.39 -2.79
N ALA A 773 0.27 17.87 -4.02
CA ALA A 773 -0.16 19.21 -4.35
C ALA A 773 -1.70 19.37 -4.40
N ALA A 774 -2.46 18.27 -4.23
CA ALA A 774 -3.92 18.32 -4.32
C ALA A 774 -4.53 19.05 -3.11
N ASP A 775 -4.99 20.28 -3.32
CA ASP A 775 -5.82 21.01 -2.37
C ASP A 775 -7.15 20.27 -2.17
N LEU A 776 -7.49 19.99 -0.90
CA LEU A 776 -8.76 19.42 -0.52
C LEU A 776 -9.73 20.52 -0.09
N GLU A 777 -10.89 20.54 -0.68
CA GLU A 777 -12.01 21.39 -0.28
C GLU A 777 -12.92 20.62 0.66
N ILE A 778 -13.40 21.26 1.74
CA ILE A 778 -14.44 20.67 2.60
C ILE A 778 -15.80 21.02 2.02
N LEU A 779 -16.55 20.01 1.63
CA LEU A 779 -17.93 20.11 1.15
C LEU A 779 -18.90 19.76 2.27
N GLY A 780 -19.63 20.75 2.80
CA GLY A 780 -20.67 20.53 3.80
C GLY A 780 -22.05 20.27 3.17
N LEU A 781 -22.47 18.99 3.12
CA LEU A 781 -23.78 18.61 2.60
C LEU A 781 -24.86 18.82 3.67
N LYS A 782 -25.88 19.61 3.34
CA LYS A 782 -27.04 19.92 4.21
C LYS A 782 -28.14 18.88 4.00
N PRO A 783 -28.76 18.37 5.09
CA PRO A 783 -29.96 17.55 4.94
C PRO A 783 -31.13 18.44 4.43
N ARG A 784 -32.17 17.83 3.87
CA ARG A 784 -33.42 18.49 3.67
C ARG A 784 -34.25 18.46 4.96
N LYS A 785 -35.18 19.37 5.13
CA LYS A 785 -36.00 19.41 6.34
C LYS A 785 -36.86 18.12 6.50
N THR A 786 -37.25 17.51 5.42
CA THR A 786 -37.98 16.24 5.36
C THR A 786 -37.14 15.01 5.70
N ASP A 787 -35.83 15.17 5.66
CA ASP A 787 -34.86 14.09 5.79
C ASP A 787 -34.30 14.02 7.22
N VAL A 788 -34.89 14.75 8.15
CA VAL A 788 -34.60 14.73 9.59
C VAL A 788 -35.78 14.11 10.30
N GLU A 789 -35.60 12.90 10.83
CA GLU A 789 -36.62 12.15 11.55
C GLU A 789 -36.21 11.95 13.01
N VAL A 790 -37.01 12.47 13.94
CA VAL A 790 -36.82 12.19 15.37
C VAL A 790 -37.63 10.94 15.70
N ARG A 791 -36.96 9.85 15.97
CA ARG A 791 -37.55 8.51 16.17
C ARG A 791 -38.03 8.27 17.60
N PHE A 792 -37.33 8.86 18.57
CA PHE A 792 -37.63 8.66 19.99
C PHE A 792 -37.28 9.91 20.78
N LEU A 793 -38.10 10.23 21.74
CA LEU A 793 -37.88 11.31 22.70
C LEU A 793 -38.47 10.92 24.06
N THR A 794 -37.68 11.03 25.11
CA THR A 794 -38.10 10.71 26.46
C THR A 794 -37.46 11.62 27.53
N LEU A 795 -38.10 11.82 28.66
CA LEU A 795 -37.44 12.30 29.86
C LEU A 795 -36.43 11.25 30.31
N ALA A 796 -35.15 11.60 30.39
CA ALA A 796 -34.09 10.74 30.87
C ALA A 796 -33.53 11.25 32.19
N TRP A 797 -33.52 10.41 33.17
CA TRP A 797 -32.89 10.69 34.43
C TRP A 797 -31.40 10.34 34.38
N ALA A 798 -30.56 11.36 34.37
CA ALA A 798 -29.12 11.21 34.26
C ALA A 798 -28.48 11.12 35.65
N PRO A 799 -27.78 10.01 35.99
CA PRO A 799 -27.18 9.84 37.31
C PRO A 799 -25.93 10.69 37.46
N THR A 800 -25.91 11.57 38.45
CA THR A 800 -24.74 12.38 38.82
C THR A 800 -24.31 12.05 40.24
N ARG A 801 -23.06 12.37 40.60
CA ARG A 801 -22.53 12.27 41.94
C ARG A 801 -22.20 13.63 42.50
N GLU A 802 -22.55 13.89 43.76
CA GLU A 802 -22.13 15.10 44.45
C GLU A 802 -20.60 15.24 44.47
N GLY A 803 -20.06 16.20 43.68
CA GLY A 803 -18.65 16.51 43.64
C GLY A 803 -17.83 15.73 42.57
N GLU A 804 -18.35 14.72 41.90
CA GLU A 804 -17.61 13.89 40.94
C GLU A 804 -18.14 13.99 39.49
N GLY A 805 -19.33 14.58 39.25
CA GLY A 805 -19.89 14.75 37.89
C GLY A 805 -20.73 13.58 37.37
N ALA A 806 -20.78 13.39 36.06
CA ALA A 806 -21.64 12.43 35.39
C ALA A 806 -21.28 10.97 35.72
N ALA A 807 -22.22 10.17 36.14
CA ALA A 807 -22.05 8.77 36.56
C ALA A 807 -22.41 7.76 35.41
N TRP A 808 -22.81 8.25 34.23
CA TRP A 808 -23.15 7.45 33.06
C TRP A 808 -22.05 7.47 31.98
N LYS A 809 -21.06 8.35 32.06
CA LYS A 809 -19.89 8.46 31.17
C LYS A 809 -18.83 7.42 31.45
#